data_101707ce6139671fd30deeded59197cc
#
_entry.id   101707ce6139671fd30deeded59197cc
#
_cell.length_a   1.000
_cell.length_b   1.000
_cell.length_c   1.000
_cell.angle_alpha   90.00
_cell.angle_beta   90.00
_cell.angle_gamma   90.00
#
_symmetry.space_group_name_H-M   'P 1'
#
loop_
_entity.id
_entity.type
_entity.pdbx_description
1 polymer ?
#
loop_
_entity_poly.entity_id
_entity_poly.type
_entity_poly.pdbx_seq_one_letter_code
_entity_poly.pdbx_strand_id
1 'polypeptide(L)'
;MLPVCRSACITPVSISCIKAASIDCSPQSMPIKIVKFLHTPPSMKTLMKVMPSPRKVCFSASAVWIVSWVFSSSDMFKATAVAEPEGFQVTAVPTKPIEGQKTGTSGLRKKVKVFQEPNYLANWIQALFNSLPEEDVKGTSLVLGGDGRYFNKEAAQIIMKIAAGNGVSRILVGREGILSTPAVSAIIRRRKAQGGFIMSASHNPGGPKNDWGIKYNYKSGQPAPESITDAIYGNTLSVSAINMADIPDIDLSSLGVTTFGSFTVEVIDPVPDYLELLESIFDFDLIKSLMNRPDFRFKFDAMHAVTGAYARPIFVDALGAPEDCIMNGIPKEDFGGGHPDPNLTYAEELVTEMFGPDAPDFGAASDGDGDRNMILGNHFFITPSDSVAMIAANAQQAIPYFKDGPKGLARSMPTSGALDRVAAKLSLPFFEVPTGWKFFGNLMDSGKLSICGEESFGTGSDHIREKDGIWAVLAWLSIVADKNRGKVAGDTLTSVADIAKEHWAKFGRNFFSRYDYEECESTGANKMVEHLRGIISSSKPGTTYGNYTLHLADDFMYTDPVDGSVATKQGIRFIFTDGSRIIFRLSGTGSAGATVRLYVEQYEPEVSKHGLDAQEALKPLIDLALSLSKLEHFTGRTKPTVIT
;
A
#
# COMPACT_ATOMS: atom_id res chain seq x y z
N MET A 1 0.41 -11.23 -61.19
CA MET A 1 0.61 -9.99 -61.98
C MET A 1 0.76 -8.85 -61.03
N LEU A 2 1.99 -8.33 -60.93
CA LEU A 2 2.34 -7.04 -60.32
C LEU A 2 1.95 -5.89 -61.29
N PRO A 3 1.88 -4.62 -60.91
CA PRO A 3 3.03 -3.78 -60.55
C PRO A 3 2.81 -2.86 -59.32
N VAL A 4 3.77 -2.61 -58.46
CA VAL A 4 4.98 -1.75 -58.42
C VAL A 4 4.75 -0.28 -58.90
N CYS A 5 4.96 0.67 -57.99
CA CYS A 5 5.70 1.94 -58.12
C CYS A 5 5.59 2.75 -56.82
N ARG A 6 6.66 2.97 -56.12
CA ARG A 6 7.79 3.93 -56.09
C ARG A 6 7.48 5.25 -55.37
N SER A 7 8.22 5.40 -54.29
CA SER A 7 9.03 6.53 -53.80
C SER A 7 8.71 7.97 -54.20
N ALA A 8 8.66 8.84 -53.19
CA ALA A 8 9.21 10.20 -53.29
C ALA A 8 9.70 10.71 -51.93
N CYS A 9 10.97 11.03 -51.87
CA CYS A 9 11.65 11.86 -50.88
C CYS A 9 11.19 13.31 -50.97
N ILE A 10 11.10 14.00 -49.81
CA ILE A 10 11.26 15.47 -49.78
C ILE A 10 12.03 15.85 -48.53
N THR A 11 13.05 16.65 -48.74
CA THR A 11 14.04 17.26 -47.87
C THR A 11 13.53 18.52 -47.13
N PRO A 12 14.33 19.14 -46.24
CA PRO A 12 13.88 20.01 -45.13
C PRO A 12 13.77 21.48 -45.51
N VAL A 13 12.93 22.23 -44.78
CA VAL A 13 12.81 23.69 -44.90
C VAL A 13 13.13 24.37 -43.56
N SER A 14 14.16 25.12 -43.68
CA SER A 14 14.73 26.29 -43.01
C SER A 14 13.94 27.05 -41.93
N ILE A 15 14.75 27.47 -40.95
CA ILE A 15 14.59 28.46 -39.89
C ILE A 15 14.19 29.84 -40.47
N SER A 16 13.21 30.50 -39.83
CA SER A 16 12.99 31.94 -40.00
C SER A 16 12.68 32.64 -38.69
N CYS A 17 13.57 33.52 -38.35
CA CYS A 17 13.50 34.72 -37.50
C CYS A 17 12.21 35.04 -36.73
N ILE A 18 12.31 35.12 -35.40
CA ILE A 18 11.36 35.82 -34.52
C ILE A 18 11.93 37.20 -34.26
N LYS A 19 11.17 38.23 -34.65
CA LYS A 19 11.40 39.65 -34.31
C LYS A 19 11.02 39.89 -32.85
N ALA A 20 11.89 40.58 -32.13
CA ALA A 20 11.63 41.15 -30.82
C ALA A 20 10.49 42.18 -30.89
N ALA A 21 9.51 42.03 -30.00
CA ALA A 21 8.53 43.06 -29.69
C ALA A 21 8.86 43.61 -28.28
N SER A 22 9.04 44.91 -28.22
CA SER A 22 9.21 45.68 -27.02
C SER A 22 7.95 45.66 -26.16
N ILE A 23 8.06 45.28 -24.89
CA ILE A 23 6.98 45.37 -23.90
C ILE A 23 7.21 46.58 -23.06
N ASP A 24 6.23 47.48 -23.07
CA ASP A 24 6.11 48.67 -22.27
C ASP A 24 5.75 48.28 -20.83
N CYS A 25 6.54 48.76 -19.85
CA CYS A 25 6.32 48.54 -18.43
C CYS A 25 5.47 49.64 -17.82
N SER A 26 4.22 49.37 -17.48
CA SER A 26 3.47 50.18 -16.52
C SER A 26 3.27 49.41 -15.21
N PRO A 27 3.43 50.03 -14.03
CA PRO A 27 3.43 49.30 -12.76
C PRO A 27 2.01 49.15 -12.23
N GLN A 28 1.57 47.87 -12.10
CA GLN A 28 0.41 47.53 -11.29
C GLN A 28 0.86 46.90 -9.96
N SER A 29 0.37 47.47 -8.89
CA SER A 29 0.65 47.18 -7.50
C SER A 29 0.19 45.78 -7.09
N MET A 30 1.12 44.93 -6.59
CA MET A 30 0.77 43.69 -5.85
C MET A 30 0.63 44.02 -4.33
N PRO A 31 -0.32 43.44 -3.63
CA PRO A 31 -0.44 43.62 -2.17
C PRO A 31 0.53 42.66 -1.45
N ILE A 32 1.35 43.28 -0.56
CA ILE A 32 2.25 42.54 0.34
C ILE A 32 1.41 41.96 1.48
N LYS A 33 1.36 40.62 1.57
CA LYS A 33 0.86 39.93 2.76
C LYS A 33 1.92 39.96 3.87
N ILE A 34 1.58 40.61 4.98
CA ILE A 34 2.40 40.62 6.21
C ILE A 34 2.18 39.28 6.94
N VAL A 35 3.23 38.45 7.01
CA VAL A 35 3.26 37.26 7.86
C VAL A 35 3.55 37.71 9.30
N LYS A 36 2.65 37.39 10.22
CA LYS A 36 2.86 37.61 11.67
C LYS A 36 3.82 36.53 12.20
N PHE A 37 5.01 36.95 12.59
CA PHE A 37 5.90 36.13 13.43
C PHE A 37 5.44 36.23 14.90
N LEU A 38 5.04 35.09 15.47
CA LEU A 38 4.77 34.94 16.90
C LEU A 38 6.05 34.35 17.52
N HIS A 39 6.94 35.18 17.97
CA HIS A 39 7.92 35.05 19.06
C HIS A 39 9.09 36.01 18.85
N THR A 40 9.01 37.12 19.50
CA THR A 40 10.14 38.08 19.67
C THR A 40 10.56 38.09 21.14
N PRO A 41 11.87 38.13 21.45
CA PRO A 41 12.37 38.23 22.81
C PRO A 41 11.99 39.56 23.49
N PRO A 42 11.90 39.61 24.82
CA PRO A 42 11.35 40.75 25.59
C PRO A 42 12.06 42.11 25.37
N SER A 43 13.28 42.13 24.89
CA SER A 43 14.08 43.34 24.71
C SER A 43 13.67 44.23 23.51
N MET A 44 12.84 43.72 22.61
CA MET A 44 12.37 44.49 21.43
C MET A 44 11.01 45.16 21.61
N LYS A 45 10.29 44.89 22.71
CA LYS A 45 8.97 45.47 22.96
C LYS A 45 9.00 46.92 23.39
N THR A 46 10.15 47.45 23.81
CA THR A 46 10.28 48.80 24.32
C THR A 46 10.51 49.85 23.21
N LEU A 47 11.01 49.43 22.05
CA LEU A 47 11.28 50.37 20.94
C LEU A 47 10.06 50.64 20.04
N MET A 48 8.98 49.90 20.16
CA MET A 48 7.79 50.08 19.30
C MET A 48 6.71 51.01 19.87
N LYS A 49 6.94 51.65 21.04
CA LYS A 49 5.94 52.49 21.69
C LYS A 49 6.02 53.99 21.35
N VAL A 50 6.93 54.42 20.47
CA VAL A 50 7.16 55.85 20.18
C VAL A 50 7.15 56.13 18.67
N MET A 51 6.17 55.62 17.92
CA MET A 51 5.94 56.14 16.56
C MET A 51 4.45 56.37 16.32
N PRO A 52 4.02 57.56 15.90
CA PRO A 52 2.66 57.86 15.48
C PRO A 52 2.39 57.30 14.07
N SER A 53 1.10 57.07 13.79
CA SER A 53 0.55 56.37 12.64
C SER A 53 1.08 56.76 11.25
N PRO A 54 0.99 55.89 10.24
CA PRO A 54 1.80 55.98 9.03
C PRO A 54 1.23 56.98 8.02
N ARG A 55 2.03 58.02 7.73
CA ARG A 55 1.88 58.74 6.45
C ARG A 55 2.87 58.14 5.45
N LYS A 56 2.39 57.97 4.22
CA LYS A 56 3.15 57.47 3.09
C LYS A 56 4.47 58.18 2.90
N VAL A 57 5.60 57.50 2.95
CA VAL A 57 6.91 58.02 2.60
C VAL A 57 7.43 57.24 1.39
N CYS A 58 7.67 57.99 0.31
CA CYS A 58 8.41 57.47 -0.86
C CYS A 58 9.90 57.48 -0.53
N PHE A 59 10.56 56.33 -0.62
CA PHE A 59 12.02 56.26 -0.49
C PHE A 59 12.68 56.57 -1.84
N SER A 60 13.52 57.63 -1.86
CA SER A 60 14.42 57.92 -2.98
C SER A 60 15.71 57.10 -2.84
N ALA A 61 16.42 56.88 -3.97
CA ALA A 61 17.65 56.06 -4.05
C ALA A 61 18.79 56.51 -3.09
N SER A 62 18.70 57.68 -2.45
CA SER A 62 19.70 58.17 -1.50
C SER A 62 19.60 57.55 -0.10
N ALA A 63 18.49 56.93 0.26
CA ALA A 63 18.32 56.31 1.59
C ALA A 63 19.04 54.93 1.70
N VAL A 64 19.40 54.31 0.59
CA VAL A 64 20.11 53.00 0.58
C VAL A 64 21.57 53.16 1.05
N TRP A 65 22.19 54.34 0.80
CA TRP A 65 23.57 54.60 1.20
C TRP A 65 23.75 54.87 2.70
N ILE A 66 22.74 55.38 3.39
CA ILE A 66 22.81 55.66 4.85
C ILE A 66 22.73 54.37 5.66
N VAL A 67 21.97 53.36 5.18
CA VAL A 67 21.91 52.06 5.85
C VAL A 67 23.22 51.27 5.67
N SER A 68 23.91 51.46 4.53
CA SER A 68 25.20 50.81 4.27
C SER A 68 26.34 51.34 5.14
N TRP A 69 26.25 52.59 5.63
CA TRP A 69 27.31 53.22 6.42
C TRP A 69 27.24 52.94 7.92
N VAL A 70 26.08 52.56 8.45
CA VAL A 70 25.92 52.22 9.87
C VAL A 70 26.43 50.79 10.18
N PHE A 71 26.64 49.92 9.17
CA PHE A 71 27.23 48.58 9.32
C PHE A 71 28.72 48.51 8.99
N SER A 72 29.43 49.64 8.82
CA SER A 72 30.85 49.69 8.51
C SER A 72 31.74 50.02 9.72
N SER A 73 31.28 49.87 10.95
CA SER A 73 32.15 49.85 12.12
C SER A 73 32.44 48.43 12.52
N SER A 74 33.69 48.07 12.34
CA SER A 74 34.32 46.82 12.71
C SER A 74 34.04 46.39 14.14
N ASP A 75 33.14 45.41 14.32
CA ASP A 75 33.33 44.38 15.34
C ASP A 75 32.68 43.09 14.81
N MET A 76 33.54 42.30 14.28
CA MET A 76 33.53 40.85 14.17
C MET A 76 32.23 40.12 14.54
N PHE A 77 31.31 39.95 13.59
CA PHE A 77 30.74 38.61 13.44
C PHE A 77 31.80 37.77 12.70
N LYS A 78 32.63 37.07 13.46
CA LYS A 78 33.19 35.83 12.95
C LYS A 78 32.00 34.96 12.59
N ALA A 79 31.64 34.89 11.30
CA ALA A 79 30.95 33.72 10.79
C ALA A 79 31.85 32.58 11.22
N THR A 80 31.47 31.82 12.24
CA THR A 80 31.96 30.49 12.45
C THR A 80 31.66 29.82 11.14
N ALA A 81 32.69 29.56 10.34
CA ALA A 81 32.58 28.64 9.21
C ALA A 81 31.91 27.41 9.81
N VAL A 82 30.69 27.10 9.39
CA VAL A 82 30.11 25.81 9.66
C VAL A 82 31.11 24.86 9.01
N ALA A 83 31.83 24.09 9.82
CA ALA A 83 32.76 23.10 9.31
C ALA A 83 31.98 22.30 8.27
N GLU A 84 32.55 22.16 7.07
CA GLU A 84 31.98 21.22 6.10
C GLU A 84 31.84 19.88 6.81
N PRO A 85 30.66 19.22 6.71
CA PRO A 85 30.45 17.94 7.40
C PRO A 85 31.58 17.00 6.99
N GLU A 86 32.25 16.38 7.99
CA GLU A 86 33.32 15.44 7.73
C GLU A 86 32.82 14.38 6.75
N GLY A 87 33.56 14.17 5.66
CA GLY A 87 33.30 13.10 4.71
C GLY A 87 33.47 11.73 5.38
N PHE A 88 32.81 10.72 4.84
CA PHE A 88 32.99 9.32 5.28
C PHE A 88 33.86 8.55 4.29
N GLN A 89 34.45 7.45 4.76
CA GLN A 89 35.18 6.51 3.91
C GLN A 89 34.26 5.34 3.50
N VAL A 90 34.46 4.82 2.30
CA VAL A 90 33.76 3.63 1.82
C VAL A 90 34.77 2.46 1.77
N THR A 91 34.44 1.39 2.47
CA THR A 91 35.20 0.16 2.45
C THR A 91 34.46 -0.93 1.71
N ALA A 92 35.13 -1.59 0.76
CA ALA A 92 34.60 -2.79 0.12
C ALA A 92 34.85 -3.99 1.07
N VAL A 93 33.82 -4.34 1.86
CA VAL A 93 33.86 -5.46 2.81
C VAL A 93 33.73 -6.77 2.04
N PRO A 94 34.73 -7.69 2.08
CA PRO A 94 34.62 -8.96 1.39
C PRO A 94 33.45 -9.81 1.89
N THR A 95 32.74 -10.45 0.96
CA THR A 95 31.65 -11.36 1.26
C THR A 95 31.61 -12.52 0.27
N LYS A 96 30.65 -13.40 0.40
CA LYS A 96 30.36 -14.51 -0.52
C LYS A 96 28.87 -14.71 -0.66
N PRO A 97 28.40 -15.33 -1.77
CA PRO A 97 26.99 -15.70 -1.93
C PRO A 97 26.47 -16.52 -0.74
N ILE A 98 25.23 -16.26 -0.36
CA ILE A 98 24.50 -17.00 0.68
C ILE A 98 23.20 -17.52 0.05
N GLU A 99 22.89 -18.78 0.28
CA GLU A 99 21.71 -19.40 -0.29
C GLU A 99 20.39 -18.85 0.29
N GLY A 100 19.30 -19.03 -0.45
CA GLY A 100 17.95 -18.73 0.02
C GLY A 100 17.52 -17.28 -0.06
N GLN A 101 18.23 -16.41 -0.82
CA GLN A 101 17.93 -14.99 -0.97
C GLN A 101 17.00 -14.67 -2.16
N LYS A 102 16.28 -15.67 -2.70
CA LYS A 102 15.29 -15.43 -3.77
C LYS A 102 14.11 -14.64 -3.23
N THR A 103 13.84 -13.49 -3.84
CA THR A 103 12.71 -12.62 -3.50
C THR A 103 11.42 -13.27 -3.99
N GLY A 104 10.43 -13.37 -3.10
CA GLY A 104 9.07 -13.79 -3.46
C GLY A 104 8.21 -12.60 -3.93
N THR A 105 6.93 -12.87 -4.22
CA THR A 105 5.95 -11.85 -4.68
C THR A 105 5.83 -10.64 -3.73
N SER A 106 6.05 -10.86 -2.42
CA SER A 106 5.92 -9.83 -1.38
C SER A 106 7.26 -9.57 -0.66
N GLY A 107 8.37 -9.64 -1.35
CA GLY A 107 9.71 -9.43 -0.80
C GLY A 107 10.41 -10.70 -0.35
N LEU A 108 11.59 -10.54 0.24
CA LEU A 108 12.36 -11.62 0.87
C LEU A 108 11.90 -11.75 2.33
N ARG A 109 11.35 -12.89 2.72
CA ARG A 109 10.87 -13.15 4.08
C ARG A 109 11.53 -14.40 4.64
N LYS A 110 12.08 -14.33 5.84
CA LYS A 110 12.68 -15.42 6.61
C LYS A 110 12.52 -15.16 8.11
N LYS A 111 12.86 -16.13 8.94
CA LYS A 111 12.98 -15.90 10.39
C LYS A 111 14.05 -14.84 10.67
N VAL A 112 13.83 -14.01 11.70
CA VAL A 112 14.77 -12.96 12.15
C VAL A 112 16.20 -13.49 12.26
N LYS A 113 16.40 -14.66 12.88
CA LYS A 113 17.72 -15.26 13.06
C LYS A 113 18.51 -15.46 11.77
N VAL A 114 17.83 -15.65 10.63
CA VAL A 114 18.47 -15.81 9.32
C VAL A 114 19.00 -14.45 8.84
N PHE A 115 18.23 -13.38 9.01
CA PHE A 115 18.68 -12.04 8.65
C PHE A 115 19.81 -11.53 9.57
N GLN A 116 19.89 -12.02 10.79
CA GLN A 116 20.98 -11.73 11.74
C GLN A 116 22.26 -12.52 11.47
N GLU A 117 22.25 -13.51 10.56
CA GLU A 117 23.48 -14.17 10.14
C GLU A 117 24.42 -13.18 9.45
N PRO A 118 25.75 -13.31 9.65
CA PRO A 118 26.72 -12.39 9.07
C PRO A 118 26.51 -12.18 7.58
N ASN A 119 26.40 -10.94 7.17
CA ASN A 119 26.23 -10.49 5.78
C ASN A 119 24.94 -10.94 5.07
N TYR A 120 24.00 -11.68 5.70
CA TYR A 120 22.80 -12.14 5.01
C TYR A 120 21.99 -10.96 4.46
N LEU A 121 21.59 -10.01 5.31
CA LEU A 121 20.88 -8.82 4.88
C LEU A 121 21.75 -7.93 3.96
N ALA A 122 23.00 -7.70 4.35
CA ALA A 122 23.91 -6.82 3.61
C ALA A 122 24.17 -7.30 2.17
N ASN A 123 24.26 -8.61 1.94
CA ASN A 123 24.40 -9.19 0.60
C ASN A 123 23.17 -8.89 -0.27
N TRP A 124 21.96 -9.03 0.28
CA TRP A 124 20.74 -8.73 -0.47
C TRP A 124 20.64 -7.24 -0.82
N ILE A 125 20.98 -6.34 0.14
CA ILE A 125 21.00 -4.89 -0.10
C ILE A 125 22.03 -4.52 -1.17
N GLN A 126 23.26 -5.07 -1.09
CA GLN A 126 24.27 -4.81 -2.10
C GLN A 126 23.86 -5.37 -3.47
N ALA A 127 23.27 -6.56 -3.51
CA ALA A 127 22.77 -7.15 -4.75
C ALA A 127 21.67 -6.28 -5.39
N LEU A 128 20.82 -5.65 -4.58
CA LEU A 128 19.85 -4.68 -5.09
C LEU A 128 20.56 -3.48 -5.74
N PHE A 129 21.51 -2.85 -5.07
CA PHE A 129 22.25 -1.72 -5.68
C PHE A 129 23.00 -2.12 -6.94
N ASN A 130 23.53 -3.33 -7.00
CA ASN A 130 24.17 -3.88 -8.20
C ASN A 130 23.17 -4.15 -9.35
N SER A 131 21.88 -4.21 -9.06
CA SER A 131 20.81 -4.50 -10.04
C SER A 131 20.18 -3.25 -10.63
N LEU A 132 20.40 -2.10 -10.00
CA LEU A 132 19.83 -0.83 -10.45
C LEU A 132 20.81 -0.11 -11.39
N PRO A 133 20.32 0.65 -12.39
CA PRO A 133 21.13 1.58 -13.17
C PRO A 133 21.83 2.59 -12.26
N GLU A 134 23.02 3.04 -12.63
CA GLU A 134 23.82 3.99 -11.84
C GLU A 134 23.06 5.31 -11.58
N GLU A 135 22.31 5.79 -12.56
CA GLU A 135 21.45 6.98 -12.46
C GLU A 135 20.28 6.82 -11.50
N ASP A 136 19.85 5.59 -11.21
CA ASP A 136 18.80 5.29 -10.23
C ASP A 136 19.37 5.13 -8.80
N VAL A 137 20.70 5.24 -8.63
CA VAL A 137 21.40 5.08 -7.34
C VAL A 137 22.18 6.33 -6.96
N LYS A 138 23.17 6.72 -7.79
CA LYS A 138 24.10 7.80 -7.44
C LYS A 138 23.44 9.17 -7.42
N GLY A 139 23.65 9.87 -6.32
CA GLY A 139 23.08 11.21 -6.13
C GLY A 139 21.58 11.24 -5.91
N THR A 140 20.92 10.08 -5.76
CA THR A 140 19.46 9.98 -5.62
C THR A 140 19.01 10.01 -4.17
N SER A 141 17.69 10.11 -3.97
CA SER A 141 17.04 9.99 -2.67
C SER A 141 16.24 8.70 -2.59
N LEU A 142 16.30 8.00 -1.47
CA LEU A 142 15.49 6.81 -1.20
C LEU A 142 14.67 6.97 0.09
N VAL A 143 13.55 6.26 0.18
CA VAL A 143 12.73 6.16 1.38
C VAL A 143 13.08 4.88 2.13
N LEU A 144 13.07 4.92 3.46
CA LEU A 144 13.34 3.76 4.31
C LEU A 144 12.33 3.73 5.45
N GLY A 145 11.65 2.60 5.62
CA GLY A 145 10.76 2.39 6.74
C GLY A 145 10.24 0.97 6.81
N GLY A 146 9.38 0.72 7.78
CA GLY A 146 8.79 -0.59 7.97
C GLY A 146 7.74 -0.60 9.07
N ASP A 147 7.28 -1.77 9.43
CA ASP A 147 6.17 -1.95 10.36
C ASP A 147 6.56 -1.91 11.86
N GLY A 148 7.81 -1.61 12.16
CA GLY A 148 8.29 -1.49 13.54
C GLY A 148 8.57 -2.82 14.24
N ARG A 149 8.49 -3.96 13.52
CA ARG A 149 8.81 -5.28 14.11
C ARG A 149 10.27 -5.39 14.56
N TYR A 150 10.52 -6.37 15.41
CA TYR A 150 11.85 -6.68 15.92
C TYR A 150 12.89 -6.75 14.79
N PHE A 151 14.08 -6.19 15.00
CA PHE A 151 15.20 -6.07 14.07
C PHE A 151 15.07 -4.92 13.05
N ASN A 152 13.98 -4.18 12.95
CA ASN A 152 13.85 -3.07 11.97
C ASN A 152 14.89 -1.96 12.20
N LYS A 153 15.19 -1.60 13.44
CA LYS A 153 16.12 -0.51 13.76
C LYS A 153 17.56 -0.85 13.36
N GLU A 154 18.01 -2.05 13.67
CA GLU A 154 19.33 -2.54 13.29
C GLU A 154 19.46 -2.69 11.77
N ALA A 155 18.42 -3.22 11.12
CA ALA A 155 18.38 -3.33 9.67
C ALA A 155 18.44 -1.97 8.98
N ALA A 156 17.76 -0.95 9.52
CA ALA A 156 17.82 0.41 9.00
C ALA A 156 19.24 0.97 9.00
N GLN A 157 20.03 0.74 10.07
CA GLN A 157 21.43 1.17 10.13
C GLN A 157 22.27 0.50 9.05
N ILE A 158 22.09 -0.81 8.85
CA ILE A 158 22.81 -1.56 7.81
C ILE A 158 22.47 -1.01 6.41
N ILE A 159 21.17 -0.77 6.14
CA ILE A 159 20.69 -0.24 4.85
C ILE A 159 21.28 1.13 4.58
N MET A 160 21.25 2.06 5.56
CA MET A 160 21.77 3.42 5.41
C MET A 160 23.27 3.43 5.11
N LYS A 161 24.07 2.61 5.82
CA LYS A 161 25.52 2.50 5.59
C LYS A 161 25.86 1.96 4.20
N ILE A 162 25.12 0.96 3.72
CA ILE A 162 25.31 0.41 2.37
C ILE A 162 24.82 1.39 1.31
N ALA A 163 23.70 2.07 1.52
CA ALA A 163 23.20 3.09 0.59
C ALA A 163 24.21 4.23 0.40
N ALA A 164 24.76 4.76 1.49
CA ALA A 164 25.84 5.75 1.45
C ALA A 164 27.07 5.21 0.70
N GLY A 165 27.46 3.97 0.97
CA GLY A 165 28.58 3.30 0.31
C GLY A 165 28.41 3.08 -1.19
N ASN A 166 27.17 3.06 -1.69
CA ASN A 166 26.83 2.95 -3.12
C ASN A 166 26.52 4.31 -3.78
N GLY A 167 26.67 5.43 -3.05
CA GLY A 167 26.57 6.78 -3.61
C GLY A 167 25.16 7.37 -3.61
N VAL A 168 24.21 6.80 -2.87
CA VAL A 168 22.94 7.46 -2.57
C VAL A 168 23.23 8.76 -1.83
N SER A 169 22.55 9.86 -2.18
CA SER A 169 22.79 11.17 -1.55
C SER A 169 21.89 11.43 -0.34
N ARG A 170 20.72 10.81 -0.26
CA ARG A 170 19.76 11.06 0.81
C ARG A 170 18.93 9.82 1.13
N ILE A 171 18.71 9.58 2.42
CA ILE A 171 17.68 8.66 2.92
C ILE A 171 16.65 9.46 3.71
N LEU A 172 15.36 9.28 3.36
CA LEU A 172 14.23 9.71 4.16
C LEU A 172 13.79 8.50 4.99
N VAL A 173 14.04 8.52 6.29
CA VAL A 173 13.70 7.39 7.17
C VAL A 173 12.61 7.80 8.15
N GLY A 174 11.59 6.96 8.32
CA GLY A 174 10.56 7.19 9.33
C GLY A 174 11.14 7.20 10.74
N ARG A 175 10.59 8.07 11.63
CA ARG A 175 10.96 8.07 13.05
C ARG A 175 10.81 6.67 13.64
N GLU A 176 11.78 6.21 14.44
CA GLU A 176 11.89 4.83 14.95
C GLU A 176 11.98 3.75 13.86
N GLY A 177 12.27 4.14 12.61
CA GLY A 177 12.23 3.24 11.45
C GLY A 177 10.80 2.88 10.98
N ILE A 178 9.78 3.60 11.47
CA ILE A 178 8.36 3.29 11.23
C ILE A 178 7.85 4.06 10.02
N LEU A 179 7.40 3.33 9.01
CA LEU A 179 6.56 3.79 7.90
C LEU A 179 5.70 2.61 7.42
N SER A 180 4.40 2.81 7.32
CA SER A 180 3.52 1.81 6.71
C SER A 180 3.84 1.62 5.22
N THR A 181 3.52 0.45 4.68
CA THR A 181 3.69 0.17 3.23
C THR A 181 3.02 1.22 2.35
N PRO A 182 1.74 1.64 2.59
CA PRO A 182 1.13 2.72 1.83
C PRO A 182 1.84 4.08 2.01
N ALA A 183 2.29 4.42 3.22
CA ALA A 183 3.01 5.67 3.45
C ALA A 183 4.35 5.72 2.70
N VAL A 184 5.09 4.61 2.62
CA VAL A 184 6.32 4.55 1.81
C VAL A 184 6.00 4.83 0.34
N SER A 185 4.97 4.19 -0.24
CA SER A 185 4.54 4.44 -1.62
C SER A 185 4.15 5.90 -1.84
N ALA A 186 3.38 6.49 -0.91
CA ALA A 186 2.98 7.90 -0.93
C ALA A 186 4.19 8.85 -0.90
N ILE A 187 5.14 8.62 0.02
CA ILE A 187 6.34 9.46 0.19
C ILE A 187 7.26 9.36 -1.03
N ILE A 188 7.51 8.16 -1.59
CA ILE A 188 8.28 7.99 -2.83
C ILE A 188 7.72 8.90 -3.92
N ARG A 189 6.40 8.86 -4.15
CA ARG A 189 5.73 9.64 -5.18
C ARG A 189 5.73 11.14 -4.89
N ARG A 190 5.39 11.53 -3.65
CA ARG A 190 5.29 12.93 -3.23
C ARG A 190 6.64 13.63 -3.18
N ARG A 191 7.65 12.99 -2.60
CA ARG A 191 9.01 13.50 -2.47
C ARG A 191 9.90 13.22 -3.69
N LYS A 192 9.36 12.53 -4.72
CA LYS A 192 10.05 12.14 -5.96
C LYS A 192 11.35 11.37 -5.66
N ALA A 193 11.28 10.47 -4.68
CA ALA A 193 12.38 9.58 -4.39
C ALA A 193 12.51 8.51 -5.49
N GLN A 194 13.72 7.99 -5.70
CA GLN A 194 14.01 7.01 -6.75
C GLN A 194 13.51 5.61 -6.41
N GLY A 195 13.13 5.39 -5.16
CA GLY A 195 12.56 4.17 -4.65
C GLY A 195 12.57 4.15 -3.13
N GLY A 196 12.30 2.98 -2.55
CA GLY A 196 12.33 2.84 -1.10
C GLY A 196 12.38 1.39 -0.63
N PHE A 197 12.93 1.21 0.57
CA PHE A 197 12.96 -0.05 1.28
C PHE A 197 11.81 -0.11 2.28
N ILE A 198 11.12 -1.25 2.32
CA ILE A 198 10.07 -1.54 3.29
C ILE A 198 10.48 -2.79 4.08
N MET A 199 10.75 -2.58 5.37
CA MET A 199 11.16 -3.61 6.31
C MET A 199 9.90 -4.21 6.96
N SER A 200 9.36 -5.27 6.36
CA SER A 200 8.15 -5.94 6.83
C SER A 200 8.03 -7.37 6.31
N ALA A 201 7.40 -8.24 7.09
CA ALA A 201 6.86 -9.51 6.64
C ALA A 201 5.31 -9.48 6.61
N SER A 202 4.71 -8.27 6.45
CA SER A 202 3.28 -8.02 6.41
C SER A 202 2.58 -8.63 7.65
N HIS A 203 1.55 -9.44 7.45
CA HIS A 203 0.75 -10.06 8.49
C HIS A 203 1.43 -11.19 9.27
N ASN A 204 2.64 -11.62 8.93
CA ASN A 204 3.33 -12.68 9.67
C ASN A 204 3.70 -12.21 11.10
N PRO A 205 3.63 -13.08 12.12
CA PRO A 205 4.01 -12.74 13.49
C PRO A 205 5.40 -12.11 13.60
N GLY A 206 5.54 -11.13 14.49
CA GLY A 206 6.78 -10.42 14.80
C GLY A 206 7.52 -10.99 16.02
N GLY A 207 8.69 -10.40 16.33
CA GLY A 207 9.51 -10.77 17.46
C GLY A 207 10.73 -11.62 17.11
N PRO A 208 11.67 -11.85 18.07
CA PRO A 208 13.01 -12.39 17.81
C PRO A 208 13.04 -13.81 17.24
N LYS A 209 11.98 -14.58 17.42
CA LYS A 209 11.86 -15.97 16.92
C LYS A 209 11.00 -16.08 15.67
N ASN A 210 10.38 -15.00 15.25
CA ASN A 210 9.41 -14.94 14.18
C ASN A 210 9.98 -14.36 12.89
N ASP A 211 9.10 -13.91 12.00
CA ASP A 211 9.47 -13.55 10.65
C ASP A 211 9.89 -12.08 10.53
N TRP A 212 10.86 -11.85 9.69
CA TRP A 212 11.28 -10.55 9.20
C TRP A 212 11.31 -10.56 7.68
N GLY A 213 11.19 -9.40 7.08
CA GLY A 213 11.21 -9.31 5.63
C GLY A 213 11.64 -7.94 5.13
N ILE A 214 12.02 -7.93 3.85
CA ILE A 214 12.39 -6.71 3.13
C ILE A 214 11.86 -6.76 1.71
N LYS A 215 11.31 -5.65 1.26
CA LYS A 215 10.89 -5.41 -0.13
C LYS A 215 11.41 -4.06 -0.60
N TYR A 216 11.53 -3.91 -1.91
CA TYR A 216 11.92 -2.67 -2.56
C TYR A 216 10.79 -2.18 -3.46
N ASN A 217 10.41 -0.92 -3.26
CA ASN A 217 9.48 -0.24 -4.15
C ASN A 217 10.24 0.73 -5.05
N TYR A 218 9.91 0.72 -6.35
CA TYR A 218 10.57 1.51 -7.37
C TYR A 218 10.03 2.95 -7.41
N LYS A 219 10.59 3.81 -8.24
CA LYS A 219 10.29 5.27 -8.33
C LYS A 219 8.81 5.63 -8.57
N SER A 220 8.01 4.72 -9.11
CA SER A 220 6.56 4.92 -9.18
C SER A 220 5.84 4.70 -7.86
N GLY A 221 6.52 4.17 -6.83
CA GLY A 221 5.96 3.77 -5.54
C GLY A 221 5.39 2.35 -5.55
N GLN A 222 5.48 1.61 -6.67
CA GLN A 222 5.01 0.23 -6.78
C GLN A 222 6.08 -0.77 -6.36
N PRO A 223 5.71 -2.01 -5.97
CA PRO A 223 6.66 -3.10 -5.78
C PRO A 223 7.54 -3.27 -7.02
N ALA A 224 8.82 -3.52 -6.80
CA ALA A 224 9.78 -3.70 -7.88
C ALA A 224 9.29 -4.74 -8.90
N PRO A 225 9.39 -4.47 -10.21
CA PRO A 225 9.00 -5.41 -11.24
C PRO A 225 9.87 -6.69 -11.21
N GLU A 226 9.37 -7.75 -11.85
CA GLU A 226 10.02 -9.06 -11.84
C GLU A 226 11.46 -9.02 -12.38
N SER A 227 11.70 -8.20 -13.42
CA SER A 227 13.02 -7.98 -13.99
C SER A 227 14.05 -7.47 -12.96
N ILE A 228 13.63 -6.58 -12.06
CA ILE A 228 14.50 -6.08 -10.97
C ILE A 228 14.66 -7.17 -9.90
N THR A 229 13.61 -7.85 -9.47
CA THR A 229 13.71 -8.88 -8.43
C THR A 229 14.52 -10.09 -8.89
N ASP A 230 14.45 -10.47 -10.16
CA ASP A 230 15.27 -11.52 -10.76
C ASP A 230 16.74 -11.09 -10.88
N ALA A 231 17.00 -9.84 -11.24
CA ALA A 231 18.36 -9.28 -11.26
C ALA A 231 18.96 -9.23 -9.85
N ILE A 232 18.20 -8.85 -8.81
CA ILE A 232 18.62 -8.91 -7.41
C ILE A 232 19.03 -10.35 -7.06
N TYR A 233 18.17 -11.32 -7.36
CA TYR A 233 18.49 -12.72 -7.07
C TYR A 233 19.75 -13.19 -7.82
N GLY A 234 19.88 -12.85 -9.10
CA GLY A 234 21.09 -13.14 -9.89
C GLY A 234 22.34 -12.56 -9.24
N ASN A 235 22.30 -11.32 -8.78
CA ASN A 235 23.42 -10.66 -8.10
C ASN A 235 23.73 -11.29 -6.72
N THR A 236 22.73 -11.79 -5.98
CA THR A 236 23.00 -12.51 -4.72
C THR A 236 23.83 -13.78 -4.92
N LEU A 237 23.77 -14.39 -6.10
CA LEU A 237 24.55 -15.60 -6.43
C LEU A 237 26.01 -15.33 -6.79
N SER A 238 26.39 -14.05 -6.96
CA SER A 238 27.73 -13.64 -7.41
C SER A 238 28.36 -12.51 -6.57
N VAL A 239 27.66 -12.00 -5.55
CA VAL A 239 28.19 -10.93 -4.70
C VAL A 239 29.50 -11.33 -4.02
N SER A 240 30.51 -10.46 -4.11
CA SER A 240 31.84 -10.69 -3.55
C SER A 240 32.32 -9.60 -2.59
N ALA A 241 31.69 -8.45 -2.62
CA ALA A 241 31.98 -7.32 -1.75
C ALA A 241 30.71 -6.50 -1.44
N ILE A 242 30.69 -5.86 -0.27
CA ILE A 242 29.66 -4.93 0.19
C ILE A 242 30.32 -3.56 0.35
N ASN A 243 29.80 -2.55 -0.33
CA ASN A 243 30.28 -1.17 -0.18
C ASN A 243 29.68 -0.58 1.10
N MET A 244 30.49 -0.46 2.14
CA MET A 244 30.05 -0.02 3.47
C MET A 244 30.67 1.34 3.79
N ALA A 245 29.83 2.33 4.10
CA ALA A 245 30.28 3.62 4.61
C ALA A 245 30.55 3.54 6.12
N ASP A 246 31.61 4.19 6.60
CA ASP A 246 32.01 4.23 8.01
C ASP A 246 31.30 5.35 8.80
N ILE A 247 30.02 5.55 8.54
CA ILE A 247 29.18 6.49 9.29
C ILE A 247 28.70 5.87 10.61
N PRO A 248 28.54 6.69 11.69
CA PRO A 248 27.94 6.21 12.94
C PRO A 248 26.48 5.83 12.76
N ASP A 249 25.94 5.10 13.74
CA ASP A 249 24.52 4.82 13.79
C ASP A 249 23.73 6.12 14.00
N ILE A 250 22.60 6.22 13.29
CA ILE A 250 21.72 7.39 13.32
C ILE A 250 20.70 7.25 14.46
N ASP A 251 20.51 8.28 15.25
CA ASP A 251 19.38 8.35 16.19
C ASP A 251 18.07 8.48 15.42
N LEU A 252 17.27 7.42 15.41
CA LEU A 252 15.97 7.37 14.75
C LEU A 252 14.83 7.89 15.62
N SER A 253 15.08 8.21 16.89
CA SER A 253 14.03 8.66 17.83
C SER A 253 13.63 10.11 17.63
N SER A 254 14.56 10.92 17.09
CA SER A 254 14.42 12.38 16.97
C SER A 254 14.28 12.80 15.51
N LEU A 255 13.26 13.62 15.22
CA LEU A 255 13.10 14.23 13.88
C LEU A 255 14.28 15.16 13.59
N GLY A 256 14.79 15.11 12.37
CA GLY A 256 15.87 16.02 11.99
C GLY A 256 16.70 15.51 10.82
N VAL A 257 17.75 16.28 10.50
CA VAL A 257 18.64 16.01 9.37
C VAL A 257 20.06 15.85 9.90
N THR A 258 20.70 14.75 9.54
CA THR A 258 22.11 14.48 9.82
C THR A 258 22.84 14.32 8.49
N THR A 259 23.97 15.01 8.31
CA THR A 259 24.72 15.01 7.06
C THR A 259 26.17 14.55 7.30
N PHE A 260 26.65 13.69 6.42
CA PHE A 260 28.02 13.18 6.36
C PHE A 260 28.55 13.43 4.94
N GLY A 261 29.35 14.49 4.74
CA GLY A 261 29.84 14.85 3.40
C GLY A 261 28.68 14.96 2.37
N SER A 262 28.67 14.07 1.39
CA SER A 262 27.64 14.04 0.33
C SER A 262 26.40 13.21 0.67
N PHE A 263 26.33 12.60 1.84
CA PHE A 263 25.22 11.74 2.27
C PHE A 263 24.41 12.40 3.40
N THR A 264 23.11 12.37 3.28
CA THR A 264 22.18 12.96 4.26
C THR A 264 21.14 11.93 4.69
N VAL A 265 20.89 11.83 5.99
CA VAL A 265 19.75 11.10 6.54
C VAL A 265 18.78 12.11 7.15
N GLU A 266 17.53 12.04 6.72
CA GLU A 266 16.43 12.81 7.28
C GLU A 266 15.47 11.89 7.99
N VAL A 267 15.38 12.00 9.31
CA VAL A 267 14.36 11.30 10.11
C VAL A 267 13.07 12.12 10.04
N ILE A 268 12.06 11.55 9.40
CA ILE A 268 10.76 12.20 9.14
C ILE A 268 9.65 11.67 10.06
N ASP A 269 8.64 12.50 10.31
CA ASP A 269 7.39 12.05 10.92
C ASP A 269 6.64 11.17 9.91
N PRO A 270 6.20 9.95 10.29
CA PRO A 270 5.51 9.04 9.38
C PRO A 270 4.14 9.53 8.88
N VAL A 271 3.52 10.47 9.59
CA VAL A 271 2.10 10.80 9.39
C VAL A 271 1.82 11.91 8.37
N PRO A 272 2.47 13.10 8.40
CA PRO A 272 1.99 14.28 7.68
C PRO A 272 1.86 14.10 6.16
N ASP A 273 2.87 13.55 5.49
CA ASP A 273 2.83 13.34 4.03
C ASP A 273 1.68 12.44 3.60
N TYR A 274 1.38 11.42 4.42
CA TYR A 274 0.31 10.47 4.17
C TYR A 274 -1.07 11.05 4.51
N LEU A 275 -1.21 11.75 5.65
CA LEU A 275 -2.46 12.40 6.04
C LEU A 275 -2.89 13.46 5.02
N GLU A 276 -1.97 14.34 4.57
CA GLU A 276 -2.29 15.33 3.52
C GLU A 276 -2.76 14.66 2.21
N LEU A 277 -2.19 13.50 1.86
CA LEU A 277 -2.68 12.74 0.71
C LEU A 277 -4.12 12.27 0.94
N LEU A 278 -4.44 11.69 2.10
CA LEU A 278 -5.79 11.24 2.43
C LEU A 278 -6.81 12.39 2.46
N GLU A 279 -6.44 13.55 3.02
CA GLU A 279 -7.27 14.76 3.01
C GLU A 279 -7.57 15.27 1.58
N SER A 280 -6.66 15.03 0.63
CA SER A 280 -6.90 15.36 -0.78
C SER A 280 -7.84 14.41 -1.51
N ILE A 281 -8.10 13.23 -0.93
CA ILE A 281 -8.94 12.16 -1.52
C ILE A 281 -10.35 12.20 -0.96
N PHE A 282 -10.49 12.35 0.36
CA PHE A 282 -11.73 12.20 1.09
C PHE A 282 -12.30 13.55 1.57
N ASP A 283 -13.62 13.61 1.75
CA ASP A 283 -14.32 14.70 2.42
C ASP A 283 -14.23 14.49 3.94
N PHE A 284 -13.15 15.01 4.56
CA PHE A 284 -12.94 14.89 5.99
C PHE A 284 -14.02 15.59 6.82
N ASP A 285 -14.62 16.67 6.34
CA ASP A 285 -15.71 17.36 7.03
C ASP A 285 -16.97 16.48 7.09
N LEU A 286 -17.27 15.77 5.99
CA LEU A 286 -18.38 14.84 5.94
C LEU A 286 -18.17 13.66 6.89
N ILE A 287 -16.99 13.02 6.88
CA ILE A 287 -16.65 11.92 7.80
C ILE A 287 -16.69 12.41 9.24
N LYS A 288 -16.13 13.58 9.52
CA LYS A 288 -16.14 14.20 10.86
C LYS A 288 -17.55 14.46 11.36
N SER A 289 -18.47 14.84 10.48
CA SER A 289 -19.87 15.01 10.84
C SER A 289 -20.53 13.70 11.31
N LEU A 290 -20.14 12.57 10.75
CA LEU A 290 -20.55 11.24 11.19
C LEU A 290 -19.90 10.87 12.53
N MET A 291 -18.58 11.06 12.66
CA MET A 291 -17.81 10.72 13.86
C MET A 291 -18.26 11.48 15.11
N ASN A 292 -18.72 12.73 14.94
CA ASN A 292 -19.20 13.57 16.04
C ASN A 292 -20.65 13.29 16.46
N ARG A 293 -21.31 12.33 15.83
CA ARG A 293 -22.68 11.96 16.23
C ARG A 293 -22.68 11.17 17.54
N PRO A 294 -23.54 11.48 18.49
CA PRO A 294 -23.64 10.74 19.76
C PRO A 294 -24.19 9.32 19.61
N ASP A 295 -24.84 9.04 18.48
CA ASP A 295 -25.49 7.78 18.12
C ASP A 295 -24.70 6.99 17.05
N PHE A 296 -23.42 7.32 16.83
CA PHE A 296 -22.52 6.55 15.98
C PHE A 296 -21.24 6.17 16.73
N ARG A 297 -20.94 4.89 16.81
CA ARG A 297 -19.77 4.36 17.49
C ARG A 297 -18.84 3.65 16.51
N PHE A 298 -17.59 4.04 16.54
CA PHE A 298 -16.51 3.53 15.67
C PHE A 298 -15.41 2.86 16.51
N LYS A 299 -14.88 1.74 16.01
CA LYS A 299 -13.68 1.10 16.56
C LYS A 299 -12.68 0.78 15.47
N PHE A 300 -11.41 1.02 15.77
CA PHE A 300 -10.27 0.69 14.90
C PHE A 300 -9.24 -0.10 15.68
N ASP A 301 -8.99 -1.34 15.27
CA ASP A 301 -7.95 -2.19 15.86
C ASP A 301 -6.67 -2.11 15.01
N ALA A 302 -5.63 -1.49 15.56
CA ALA A 302 -4.32 -1.42 14.94
C ALA A 302 -3.48 -2.70 15.16
N MET A 303 -3.99 -3.70 15.87
CA MET A 303 -3.33 -4.99 16.13
C MET A 303 -1.89 -4.88 16.68
N HIS A 304 -1.62 -3.83 17.47
CA HIS A 304 -0.27 -3.44 17.93
C HIS A 304 0.76 -3.26 16.79
N ALA A 305 0.28 -2.98 15.58
CA ALA A 305 1.06 -2.87 14.36
C ALA A 305 1.27 -1.40 13.93
N VAL A 306 1.81 -1.21 12.74
CA VAL A 306 2.26 0.11 12.24
C VAL A 306 1.17 1.16 12.18
N THR A 307 -0.09 0.75 11.93
CA THR A 307 -1.22 1.69 11.84
C THR A 307 -1.55 2.36 13.16
N GLY A 308 -1.06 1.83 14.30
CA GLY A 308 -1.16 2.50 15.59
C GLY A 308 -0.51 3.90 15.61
N ALA A 309 0.57 4.10 14.84
CA ALA A 309 1.21 5.40 14.72
C ALA A 309 0.35 6.42 13.95
N TYR A 310 -0.56 5.96 13.09
CA TYR A 310 -1.43 6.78 12.23
C TYR A 310 -2.83 6.95 12.80
N ALA A 311 -3.31 5.98 13.60
CA ALA A 311 -4.70 5.91 14.03
C ALA A 311 -5.15 7.15 14.80
N ARG A 312 -4.38 7.58 15.82
CA ARG A 312 -4.71 8.78 16.58
C ARG A 312 -4.70 10.05 15.72
N PRO A 313 -3.64 10.37 14.97
CA PRO A 313 -3.61 11.57 14.14
C PRO A 313 -4.76 11.64 13.11
N ILE A 314 -5.15 10.50 12.54
CA ILE A 314 -6.19 10.46 11.51
C ILE A 314 -7.59 10.42 12.13
N PHE A 315 -7.89 9.43 12.98
CA PHE A 315 -9.25 9.21 13.44
C PHE A 315 -9.66 10.16 14.58
N VAL A 316 -8.74 10.44 15.51
CA VAL A 316 -9.03 11.31 16.66
C VAL A 316 -8.77 12.77 16.32
N ASP A 317 -7.52 13.10 15.95
CA ASP A 317 -7.12 14.51 15.83
C ASP A 317 -7.73 15.19 14.59
N ALA A 318 -7.73 14.52 13.43
CA ALA A 318 -8.29 15.08 12.19
C ALA A 318 -9.80 14.85 12.05
N LEU A 319 -10.30 13.64 12.35
CA LEU A 319 -11.71 13.27 12.14
C LEU A 319 -12.60 13.43 13.37
N GLY A 320 -12.01 13.66 14.57
CA GLY A 320 -12.77 13.96 15.79
C GLY A 320 -13.44 12.76 16.46
N ALA A 321 -13.02 11.53 16.14
CA ALA A 321 -13.48 10.33 16.85
C ALA A 321 -13.03 10.36 18.32
N PRO A 322 -13.77 9.74 19.24
CA PRO A 322 -13.33 9.58 20.63
C PRO A 322 -12.03 8.78 20.74
N GLU A 323 -11.18 9.08 21.72
CA GLU A 323 -9.88 8.37 21.92
C GLU A 323 -10.03 6.86 22.11
N ASP A 324 -11.10 6.43 22.74
CA ASP A 324 -11.41 5.03 22.99
C ASP A 324 -11.86 4.26 21.73
N CYS A 325 -11.93 4.94 20.58
CA CYS A 325 -12.14 4.27 19.29
C CYS A 325 -10.94 3.41 18.87
N ILE A 326 -9.75 3.69 19.40
CA ILE A 326 -8.51 3.00 18.99
C ILE A 326 -8.25 1.82 19.94
N MET A 327 -8.23 0.62 19.36
CA MET A 327 -7.79 -0.61 20.02
C MET A 327 -6.37 -0.93 19.59
N ASN A 328 -5.56 -1.48 20.53
CA ASN A 328 -4.19 -1.93 20.25
C ASN A 328 -3.32 -0.90 19.50
N GLY A 329 -3.51 0.40 19.81
CA GLY A 329 -2.96 1.54 19.06
C GLY A 329 -1.47 1.82 19.29
N ILE A 330 -0.78 1.07 20.13
CA ILE A 330 0.67 1.23 20.38
C ILE A 330 1.42 0.17 19.61
N PRO A 331 2.24 0.55 18.59
CA PRO A 331 3.07 -0.40 17.86
C PRO A 331 4.05 -1.12 18.78
N LYS A 332 4.17 -2.44 18.63
CA LYS A 332 5.10 -3.29 19.36
C LYS A 332 5.94 -4.14 18.41
N GLU A 333 7.19 -4.41 18.76
CA GLU A 333 8.12 -5.17 17.92
C GLU A 333 7.67 -6.62 17.66
N ASP A 334 6.83 -7.17 18.51
CA ASP A 334 6.23 -8.51 18.42
C ASP A 334 4.71 -8.51 18.19
N PHE A 335 4.14 -7.32 17.91
CA PHE A 335 2.68 -7.12 17.77
C PHE A 335 1.89 -7.60 19.00
N GLY A 336 2.49 -7.43 20.21
CA GLY A 336 1.87 -7.90 21.46
C GLY A 336 1.83 -9.43 21.60
N GLY A 337 2.66 -10.15 20.86
CA GLY A 337 2.66 -11.61 20.78
C GLY A 337 1.57 -12.18 19.87
N GLY A 338 0.82 -11.32 19.17
CA GLY A 338 -0.27 -11.67 18.26
C GLY A 338 0.15 -11.97 16.83
N HIS A 339 -0.86 -12.26 16.01
CA HIS A 339 -0.75 -12.43 14.57
C HIS A 339 -1.48 -11.25 13.91
N PRO A 340 -0.76 -10.25 13.36
CA PRO A 340 -1.38 -9.00 12.88
C PRO A 340 -1.99 -9.20 11.48
N ASP A 341 -2.96 -10.10 11.33
CA ASP A 341 -3.72 -10.37 10.11
C ASP A 341 -5.21 -10.05 10.36
N PRO A 342 -5.80 -9.02 9.72
CA PRO A 342 -7.12 -8.51 10.03
C PRO A 342 -8.23 -9.43 9.47
N ASN A 343 -8.48 -10.52 10.14
CA ASN A 343 -9.55 -11.47 9.83
C ASN A 343 -10.29 -11.89 11.09
N LEU A 344 -11.38 -12.64 10.93
CA LEU A 344 -12.24 -13.04 12.05
C LEU A 344 -11.54 -13.94 13.09
N THR A 345 -10.42 -14.57 12.71
CA THR A 345 -9.67 -15.46 13.61
C THR A 345 -8.66 -14.68 14.45
N TYR A 346 -7.93 -13.74 13.87
CA TYR A 346 -6.80 -13.10 14.53
C TYR A 346 -7.14 -11.72 15.12
N ALA A 347 -8.16 -11.02 14.63
CA ALA A 347 -8.67 -9.80 15.25
C ALA A 347 -9.76 -10.10 16.29
N GLU A 348 -9.52 -11.10 17.15
CA GLU A 348 -10.50 -11.67 18.09
C GLU A 348 -11.10 -10.63 19.03
N GLU A 349 -10.31 -9.68 19.54
CA GLU A 349 -10.78 -8.62 20.44
C GLU A 349 -11.81 -7.73 19.76
N LEU A 350 -11.51 -7.23 18.54
CA LEU A 350 -12.46 -6.44 17.75
C LEU A 350 -13.71 -7.24 17.38
N VAL A 351 -13.54 -8.50 16.95
CA VAL A 351 -14.67 -9.37 16.61
C VAL A 351 -15.58 -9.60 17.80
N THR A 352 -15.00 -9.83 18.98
CA THR A 352 -15.76 -10.00 20.24
C THR A 352 -16.58 -8.74 20.55
N GLU A 353 -16.01 -7.55 20.38
CA GLU A 353 -16.71 -6.29 20.60
C GLU A 353 -17.82 -6.06 19.56
N MET A 354 -17.54 -6.29 18.28
CA MET A 354 -18.47 -6.06 17.16
C MET A 354 -19.66 -7.06 17.12
N PHE A 355 -19.52 -8.23 17.74
CA PHE A 355 -20.57 -9.25 17.86
C PHE A 355 -21.11 -9.38 19.29
N GLY A 356 -20.71 -8.48 20.18
CA GLY A 356 -21.20 -8.39 21.57
C GLY A 356 -22.55 -7.69 21.69
N PRO A 357 -23.14 -7.68 22.91
CA PRO A 357 -24.46 -7.07 23.16
C PRO A 357 -24.48 -5.57 22.95
N ASP A 358 -23.34 -4.89 23.12
CA ASP A 358 -23.19 -3.43 22.95
C ASP A 358 -22.33 -3.11 21.71
N ALA A 359 -22.47 -3.90 20.64
CA ALA A 359 -21.68 -3.78 19.44
C ALA A 359 -21.68 -2.35 18.85
N PRO A 360 -20.53 -1.79 18.48
CA PRO A 360 -20.41 -0.53 17.75
C PRO A 360 -21.07 -0.60 16.37
N ASP A 361 -21.29 0.57 15.73
CA ASP A 361 -21.89 0.66 14.40
C ASP A 361 -20.91 0.30 13.29
N PHE A 362 -19.62 0.59 13.53
CA PHE A 362 -18.56 0.34 12.56
C PHE A 362 -17.26 -0.10 13.26
N GLY A 363 -16.69 -1.19 12.79
CA GLY A 363 -15.39 -1.69 13.21
C GLY A 363 -14.45 -1.92 12.03
N ALA A 364 -13.16 -1.66 12.25
CA ALA A 364 -12.14 -1.95 11.26
C ALA A 364 -10.84 -2.40 11.92
N ALA A 365 -10.05 -3.20 11.21
CA ALA A 365 -8.70 -3.58 11.61
C ALA A 365 -7.73 -3.49 10.44
N SER A 366 -6.42 -3.35 10.73
CA SER A 366 -5.37 -3.32 9.72
C SER A 366 -4.19 -4.21 10.11
N ASP A 367 -3.43 -4.71 9.11
CA ASP A 367 -2.35 -5.67 9.33
C ASP A 367 -1.01 -5.06 9.75
N GLY A 368 0.00 -5.92 9.86
CA GLY A 368 1.35 -5.57 10.34
C GLY A 368 1.96 -4.35 9.67
N ASP A 369 1.90 -4.25 8.34
CA ASP A 369 2.46 -3.12 7.58
C ASP A 369 1.42 -2.14 7.03
N GLY A 370 0.14 -2.30 7.43
CA GLY A 370 -0.91 -1.33 7.15
C GLY A 370 -1.47 -1.38 5.75
N ASP A 371 -1.21 -2.45 4.99
CA ASP A 371 -1.66 -2.57 3.62
C ASP A 371 -2.98 -3.33 3.46
N ARG A 372 -3.48 -4.01 4.51
CA ARG A 372 -4.76 -4.74 4.54
C ARG A 372 -5.78 -4.07 5.46
N ASN A 373 -7.05 -4.46 5.25
CA ASN A 373 -8.16 -3.97 6.06
C ASN A 373 -9.22 -5.06 6.27
N MET A 374 -9.85 -5.07 7.45
CA MET A 374 -11.10 -5.77 7.70
C MET A 374 -12.19 -4.74 8.03
N ILE A 375 -13.39 -4.94 7.52
CA ILE A 375 -14.54 -4.07 7.78
C ILE A 375 -15.66 -4.88 8.44
N LEU A 376 -16.16 -4.35 9.56
CA LEU A 376 -17.27 -4.90 10.32
C LEU A 376 -18.36 -3.85 10.52
N GLY A 377 -19.59 -4.26 10.47
CA GLY A 377 -20.74 -3.55 11.00
C GLY A 377 -21.23 -4.20 12.30
N ASN A 378 -22.23 -3.60 12.93
CA ASN A 378 -22.89 -4.17 14.08
C ASN A 378 -23.41 -5.58 13.75
N HIS A 379 -22.84 -6.64 14.38
CA HIS A 379 -23.13 -8.05 14.11
C HIS A 379 -23.02 -8.43 12.61
N PHE A 380 -22.11 -7.80 11.87
CA PHE A 380 -22.02 -8.02 10.44
C PHE A 380 -20.58 -7.97 9.93
N PHE A 381 -20.18 -8.96 9.13
CA PHE A 381 -18.87 -9.02 8.49
C PHE A 381 -19.00 -8.77 6.98
N ILE A 382 -18.14 -7.91 6.46
CA ILE A 382 -18.00 -7.68 5.01
C ILE A 382 -16.81 -8.49 4.49
N THR A 383 -17.05 -9.40 3.55
CA THR A 383 -15.93 -10.10 2.88
C THR A 383 -15.07 -9.11 2.10
N PRO A 384 -13.75 -9.30 2.00
CA PRO A 384 -12.90 -8.41 1.23
C PRO A 384 -13.30 -8.29 -0.25
N SER A 385 -13.83 -9.35 -0.83
CA SER A 385 -14.36 -9.35 -2.20
C SER A 385 -15.59 -8.43 -2.36
N ASP A 386 -16.52 -8.48 -1.41
CA ASP A 386 -17.69 -7.60 -1.38
C ASP A 386 -17.27 -6.16 -1.05
N SER A 387 -16.31 -5.98 -0.13
CA SER A 387 -15.81 -4.66 0.27
C SER A 387 -15.32 -3.85 -0.93
N VAL A 388 -14.43 -4.40 -1.76
CA VAL A 388 -13.93 -3.69 -2.95
C VAL A 388 -15.05 -3.39 -3.95
N ALA A 389 -16.01 -4.29 -4.12
CA ALA A 389 -17.15 -4.09 -5.01
C ALA A 389 -18.08 -2.97 -4.50
N MET A 390 -18.34 -2.92 -3.20
CA MET A 390 -19.17 -1.89 -2.56
C MET A 390 -18.48 -0.53 -2.60
N ILE A 391 -17.17 -0.47 -2.34
CA ILE A 391 -16.37 0.76 -2.51
C ILE A 391 -16.49 1.25 -3.95
N ALA A 392 -16.24 0.40 -4.94
CA ALA A 392 -16.30 0.78 -6.35
C ALA A 392 -17.71 1.26 -6.78
N ALA A 393 -18.76 0.61 -6.28
CA ALA A 393 -20.15 0.97 -6.59
C ALA A 393 -20.58 2.34 -6.04
N ASN A 394 -19.96 2.80 -4.95
CA ASN A 394 -20.30 4.05 -4.27
C ASN A 394 -19.23 5.15 -4.44
N ALA A 395 -18.06 4.82 -5.01
CA ALA A 395 -16.89 5.71 -5.05
C ALA A 395 -17.19 7.07 -5.68
N GLN A 396 -17.89 7.10 -6.82
CA GLN A 396 -18.19 8.34 -7.53
C GLN A 396 -19.06 9.30 -6.70
N GLN A 397 -19.96 8.77 -5.89
CA GLN A 397 -20.86 9.58 -5.08
C GLN A 397 -20.23 9.98 -3.74
N ALA A 398 -19.53 9.06 -3.08
CA ALA A 398 -19.11 9.23 -1.71
C ALA A 398 -17.67 9.77 -1.55
N ILE A 399 -16.82 9.67 -2.58
CA ILE A 399 -15.39 10.01 -2.49
C ILE A 399 -15.05 11.08 -3.52
N PRO A 400 -14.69 12.30 -3.11
CA PRO A 400 -14.43 13.43 -4.03
C PRO A 400 -13.36 13.16 -5.09
N TYR A 401 -12.37 12.33 -4.78
CA TYR A 401 -11.33 11.92 -5.73
C TYR A 401 -11.92 11.22 -6.97
N PHE A 402 -13.04 10.52 -6.84
CA PHE A 402 -13.73 9.81 -7.93
C PHE A 402 -14.96 10.54 -8.47
N LYS A 403 -15.12 11.83 -8.23
CA LYS A 403 -16.30 12.62 -8.69
C LYS A 403 -16.58 12.49 -10.19
N ASP A 404 -15.55 12.32 -11.00
CA ASP A 404 -15.64 12.15 -12.46
C ASP A 404 -15.78 10.67 -12.89
N GLY A 405 -15.93 9.76 -11.92
CA GLY A 405 -15.99 8.31 -12.09
C GLY A 405 -14.62 7.62 -12.10
N PRO A 406 -14.56 6.34 -11.70
CA PRO A 406 -13.36 5.52 -11.83
C PRO A 406 -13.02 5.25 -13.31
N LYS A 407 -11.73 5.18 -13.65
CA LYS A 407 -11.23 4.89 -15.02
C LYS A 407 -11.42 3.42 -15.41
N GLY A 408 -11.35 2.53 -14.44
CA GLY A 408 -11.48 1.09 -14.58
C GLY A 408 -11.38 0.40 -13.23
N LEU A 409 -11.79 -0.86 -13.19
CA LEU A 409 -11.79 -1.71 -12.00
C LEU A 409 -10.96 -2.97 -12.25
N ALA A 410 -10.31 -3.49 -11.21
CA ALA A 410 -9.57 -4.74 -11.31
C ALA A 410 -9.65 -5.56 -10.02
N ARG A 411 -9.60 -6.88 -10.15
CA ARG A 411 -9.42 -7.80 -9.03
C ARG A 411 -8.37 -8.85 -9.32
N SER A 412 -7.81 -9.42 -8.26
CA SER A 412 -7.04 -10.65 -8.44
C SER A 412 -7.93 -11.81 -8.87
N MET A 413 -7.38 -12.77 -9.59
CA MET A 413 -8.12 -13.90 -10.16
C MET A 413 -8.92 -14.69 -9.10
N PRO A 414 -8.40 -14.98 -7.89
CA PRO A 414 -9.16 -15.70 -6.88
C PRO A 414 -10.25 -14.88 -6.16
N THR A 415 -10.19 -13.54 -6.24
CA THR A 415 -11.22 -12.64 -5.68
C THR A 415 -12.57 -12.89 -6.37
N SER A 416 -13.69 -12.75 -5.64
CA SER A 416 -15.01 -13.03 -6.22
C SER A 416 -15.38 -12.12 -7.39
N GLY A 417 -16.31 -12.57 -8.23
CA GLY A 417 -16.85 -11.82 -9.35
C GLY A 417 -17.81 -10.69 -8.98
N ALA A 418 -17.92 -10.32 -7.71
CA ALA A 418 -18.76 -9.21 -7.28
C ALA A 418 -18.37 -7.89 -7.95
N LEU A 419 -17.05 -7.61 -8.06
CA LEU A 419 -16.54 -6.42 -8.72
C LEU A 419 -16.78 -6.42 -10.23
N ASP A 420 -16.76 -7.59 -10.89
CA ASP A 420 -17.07 -7.76 -12.32
C ASP A 420 -18.47 -7.25 -12.63
N ARG A 421 -19.44 -7.55 -11.74
CA ARG A 421 -20.83 -7.13 -11.88
C ARG A 421 -21.00 -5.63 -11.74
N VAL A 422 -20.25 -5.01 -10.82
CA VAL A 422 -20.21 -3.55 -10.67
C VAL A 422 -19.64 -2.92 -11.94
N ALA A 423 -18.51 -3.41 -12.45
CA ALA A 423 -17.89 -2.91 -13.67
C ALA A 423 -18.86 -2.99 -14.88
N ALA A 424 -19.48 -4.15 -15.06
CA ALA A 424 -20.48 -4.35 -16.13
C ALA A 424 -21.67 -3.39 -16.01
N LYS A 425 -22.23 -3.22 -14.79
CA LYS A 425 -23.37 -2.33 -14.53
C LYS A 425 -23.04 -0.86 -14.75
N LEU A 426 -21.80 -0.45 -14.41
CA LEU A 426 -21.32 0.91 -14.58
C LEU A 426 -20.67 1.15 -15.95
N SER A 427 -20.61 0.13 -16.81
CA SER A 427 -19.94 0.17 -18.13
C SER A 427 -18.49 0.63 -18.06
N LEU A 428 -17.76 0.16 -17.02
CA LEU A 428 -16.35 0.46 -16.80
C LEU A 428 -15.44 -0.65 -17.36
N PRO A 429 -14.24 -0.32 -17.84
CA PRO A 429 -13.20 -1.31 -18.11
C PRO A 429 -12.94 -2.18 -16.87
N PHE A 430 -12.75 -3.48 -17.12
CA PHE A 430 -12.50 -4.45 -16.05
C PHE A 430 -11.32 -5.35 -16.38
N PHE A 431 -10.50 -5.67 -15.36
CA PHE A 431 -9.31 -6.49 -15.50
C PHE A 431 -9.28 -7.57 -14.41
N GLU A 432 -9.14 -8.84 -14.82
CA GLU A 432 -8.80 -9.97 -13.95
C GLU A 432 -7.30 -10.21 -14.05
N VAL A 433 -6.57 -10.08 -12.94
CA VAL A 433 -5.10 -10.20 -12.92
C VAL A 433 -4.64 -11.31 -11.96
N PRO A 434 -3.41 -11.81 -12.04
CA PRO A 434 -2.86 -12.70 -11.04
C PRO A 434 -2.81 -12.04 -9.65
N THR A 435 -2.62 -12.85 -8.60
CA THR A 435 -2.33 -12.31 -7.26
C THR A 435 -0.97 -11.63 -7.27
N GLY A 436 -0.93 -10.41 -6.73
CA GLY A 436 0.26 -9.58 -6.63
C GLY A 436 0.03 -8.16 -7.12
N TRP A 437 0.36 -7.19 -6.27
CA TRP A 437 0.00 -5.78 -6.50
C TRP A 437 0.69 -5.14 -7.70
N LYS A 438 1.82 -5.67 -8.16
CA LYS A 438 2.54 -5.20 -9.36
C LYS A 438 1.66 -5.17 -10.63
N PHE A 439 0.75 -6.13 -10.79
CA PHE A 439 -0.15 -6.17 -11.94
C PHE A 439 -1.16 -5.03 -11.93
N PHE A 440 -1.65 -4.65 -10.75
CA PHE A 440 -2.48 -3.46 -10.59
C PHE A 440 -1.66 -2.18 -10.85
N GLY A 441 -0.43 -2.11 -10.35
CA GLY A 441 0.47 -0.97 -10.55
C GLY A 441 0.69 -0.65 -12.03
N ASN A 442 0.92 -1.64 -12.88
CA ASN A 442 1.08 -1.47 -14.32
C ASN A 442 -0.18 -0.85 -14.96
N LEU A 443 -1.37 -1.36 -14.60
CA LEU A 443 -2.65 -0.82 -15.09
C LEU A 443 -2.89 0.61 -14.61
N MET A 444 -2.52 0.93 -13.35
CA MET A 444 -2.62 2.29 -12.79
C MET A 444 -1.68 3.26 -13.50
N ASP A 445 -0.43 2.88 -13.74
CA ASP A 445 0.56 3.71 -14.41
C ASP A 445 0.20 3.97 -15.88
N SER A 446 -0.50 3.02 -16.52
CA SER A 446 -1.04 3.20 -17.87
C SER A 446 -2.36 4.01 -17.91
N GLY A 447 -2.87 4.47 -16.77
CA GLY A 447 -4.11 5.24 -16.67
C GLY A 447 -5.40 4.46 -16.93
N LYS A 448 -5.34 3.11 -16.86
CA LYS A 448 -6.49 2.22 -17.14
C LYS A 448 -7.28 1.82 -15.90
N LEU A 449 -6.70 1.95 -14.71
CA LEU A 449 -7.24 1.42 -13.47
C LEU A 449 -7.35 2.52 -12.41
N SER A 450 -8.47 2.54 -11.67
CA SER A 450 -8.64 3.41 -10.50
C SER A 450 -8.81 2.64 -9.20
N ILE A 451 -9.63 1.59 -9.14
CA ILE A 451 -9.92 0.86 -7.90
C ILE A 451 -9.68 -0.63 -8.13
N CYS A 452 -9.00 -1.25 -7.17
CA CYS A 452 -8.73 -2.69 -7.21
C CYS A 452 -8.69 -3.32 -5.81
N GLY A 453 -8.77 -4.65 -5.78
CA GLY A 453 -8.66 -5.39 -4.54
C GLY A 453 -8.38 -6.88 -4.71
N GLU A 454 -8.04 -7.49 -3.58
CA GLU A 454 -7.75 -8.91 -3.44
C GLU A 454 -8.59 -9.52 -2.32
N GLU A 455 -8.93 -10.80 -2.44
CA GLU A 455 -9.63 -11.57 -1.41
C GLU A 455 -8.85 -11.69 -0.09
N SER A 456 -7.57 -11.34 -0.13
CA SER A 456 -6.65 -11.37 1.01
C SER A 456 -6.67 -10.06 1.81
N PHE A 457 -7.79 -9.35 1.83
CA PHE A 457 -8.01 -8.10 2.56
C PHE A 457 -7.22 -6.89 2.04
N GLY A 458 -6.61 -6.99 0.86
CA GLY A 458 -5.93 -5.88 0.20
C GLY A 458 -6.86 -5.10 -0.71
N THR A 459 -7.01 -3.79 -0.48
CA THR A 459 -7.82 -2.88 -1.32
C THR A 459 -7.05 -1.58 -1.52
N GLY A 460 -7.24 -0.92 -2.65
CA GLY A 460 -6.60 0.36 -2.90
C GLY A 460 -7.06 1.01 -4.20
N SER A 461 -6.46 2.14 -4.48
CA SER A 461 -6.73 2.91 -5.71
C SER A 461 -5.47 3.50 -6.31
N ASP A 462 -5.62 4.21 -7.44
CA ASP A 462 -4.50 4.84 -8.15
C ASP A 462 -3.90 6.08 -7.46
N HIS A 463 -4.33 6.39 -6.22
CA HIS A 463 -3.73 7.43 -5.37
C HIS A 463 -2.28 7.10 -5.01
N ILE A 464 -1.98 5.83 -4.74
CA ILE A 464 -0.63 5.27 -4.58
C ILE A 464 -0.43 4.04 -5.49
N ARG A 465 0.61 3.24 -5.25
CA ARG A 465 0.89 2.00 -6.02
C ARG A 465 1.02 0.77 -5.12
N GLU A 466 0.43 0.83 -3.94
CA GLU A 466 0.31 -0.26 -2.96
C GLU A 466 -1.14 -0.41 -2.51
N LYS A 467 -1.46 -1.50 -1.83
CA LYS A 467 -2.67 -1.67 -1.04
C LYS A 467 -2.65 -0.65 0.10
N ASP A 468 -3.83 -0.23 0.55
CA ASP A 468 -3.94 0.77 1.59
C ASP A 468 -5.09 0.49 2.55
N GLY A 469 -4.76 0.00 3.75
CA GLY A 469 -5.74 -0.39 4.74
C GLY A 469 -6.53 0.80 5.28
N ILE A 470 -5.87 1.90 5.63
CA ILE A 470 -6.54 3.11 6.15
C ILE A 470 -7.37 3.78 5.06
N TRP A 471 -6.90 3.82 3.82
CA TRP A 471 -7.70 4.32 2.70
C TRP A 471 -9.01 3.54 2.56
N ALA A 472 -8.98 2.22 2.67
CA ALA A 472 -10.18 1.39 2.57
C ALA A 472 -11.16 1.66 3.73
N VAL A 473 -10.65 1.86 4.94
CA VAL A 473 -11.46 2.26 6.10
C VAL A 473 -12.11 3.62 5.87
N LEU A 474 -11.35 4.61 5.39
CA LEU A 474 -11.87 5.94 5.07
C LEU A 474 -12.87 5.91 3.90
N ALA A 475 -12.66 5.04 2.91
CA ALA A 475 -13.62 4.83 1.83
C ALA A 475 -14.97 4.33 2.36
N TRP A 476 -14.97 3.36 3.27
CA TRP A 476 -16.17 2.87 3.93
C TRP A 476 -16.82 3.94 4.82
N LEU A 477 -16.04 4.67 5.62
CA LEU A 477 -16.56 5.77 6.43
C LEU A 477 -17.19 6.87 5.58
N SER A 478 -16.59 7.18 4.41
CA SER A 478 -17.16 8.11 3.44
C SER A 478 -18.52 7.61 2.91
N ILE A 479 -18.63 6.32 2.59
CA ILE A 479 -19.88 5.71 2.12
C ILE A 479 -20.95 5.77 3.22
N VAL A 480 -20.60 5.37 4.45
CA VAL A 480 -21.54 5.44 5.58
C VAL A 480 -21.97 6.88 5.86
N ALA A 481 -21.04 7.84 5.83
CA ALA A 481 -21.32 9.25 6.02
C ALA A 481 -22.23 9.82 4.93
N ASP A 482 -21.98 9.48 3.66
CA ASP A 482 -22.81 9.92 2.54
C ASP A 482 -24.23 9.34 2.62
N LYS A 483 -24.39 8.07 2.94
CA LYS A 483 -25.68 7.39 3.15
C LYS A 483 -26.50 7.97 4.31
N ASN A 484 -25.83 8.62 5.26
CA ASN A 484 -26.44 9.24 6.42
C ASN A 484 -26.43 10.78 6.35
N ARG A 485 -26.08 11.36 5.21
CA ARG A 485 -26.04 12.80 4.99
C ARG A 485 -27.42 13.44 5.28
N GLY A 486 -27.41 14.46 6.13
CA GLY A 486 -28.61 15.19 6.50
C GLY A 486 -29.49 14.53 7.57
N LYS A 487 -29.18 13.32 8.03
CA LYS A 487 -29.84 12.69 9.19
C LYS A 487 -29.41 13.38 10.48
N VAL A 488 -30.36 13.63 11.38
CA VAL A 488 -30.08 14.22 12.71
C VAL A 488 -30.01 13.14 13.79
N ALA A 489 -29.54 13.50 14.97
CA ALA A 489 -29.47 12.56 16.10
C ALA A 489 -30.88 12.03 16.44
N GLY A 490 -30.97 10.69 16.55
CA GLY A 490 -32.22 9.97 16.74
C GLY A 490 -32.86 9.41 15.46
N ASP A 491 -32.39 9.82 14.28
CA ASP A 491 -32.78 9.16 13.03
C ASP A 491 -32.11 7.81 12.93
N THR A 492 -32.80 6.80 12.41
CA THR A 492 -32.18 5.48 12.16
C THR A 492 -31.07 5.60 11.13
N LEU A 493 -29.84 5.26 11.53
CA LEU A 493 -28.70 5.27 10.62
C LEU A 493 -28.78 4.11 9.62
N THR A 494 -28.38 4.39 8.37
CA THR A 494 -28.08 3.35 7.38
C THR A 494 -26.79 2.68 7.81
N SER A 495 -26.87 1.42 8.18
CA SER A 495 -25.75 0.63 8.71
C SER A 495 -24.89 0.03 7.59
N VAL A 496 -23.72 -0.51 7.95
CA VAL A 496 -22.88 -1.30 7.06
C VAL A 496 -23.66 -2.48 6.46
N ALA A 497 -24.48 -3.16 7.28
CA ALA A 497 -25.31 -4.26 6.83
C ALA A 497 -26.40 -3.84 5.83
N ASP A 498 -26.99 -2.65 6.00
CA ASP A 498 -27.98 -2.12 5.06
C ASP A 498 -27.34 -1.78 3.71
N ILE A 499 -26.14 -1.17 3.73
CA ILE A 499 -25.35 -0.90 2.52
C ILE A 499 -25.06 -2.19 1.76
N ALA A 500 -24.66 -3.25 2.48
CA ALA A 500 -24.41 -4.56 1.88
C ALA A 500 -25.69 -5.17 1.25
N LYS A 501 -26.80 -5.13 1.96
CA LYS A 501 -28.09 -5.62 1.44
C LYS A 501 -28.57 -4.83 0.22
N GLU A 502 -28.45 -3.50 0.24
CA GLU A 502 -28.74 -2.65 -0.93
C GLU A 502 -27.83 -3.03 -2.13
N HIS A 503 -26.55 -3.24 -1.87
CA HIS A 503 -25.60 -3.67 -2.90
C HIS A 503 -26.02 -5.01 -3.51
N TRP A 504 -26.28 -6.01 -2.69
CA TRP A 504 -26.71 -7.34 -3.17
C TRP A 504 -28.04 -7.29 -3.91
N ALA A 505 -29.00 -6.48 -3.45
CA ALA A 505 -30.27 -6.30 -4.16
C ALA A 505 -30.07 -5.70 -5.57
N LYS A 506 -29.03 -4.87 -5.76
CA LYS A 506 -28.73 -4.20 -7.03
C LYS A 506 -27.90 -5.03 -7.99
N PHE A 507 -26.93 -5.82 -7.46
CA PHE A 507 -25.91 -6.53 -8.23
C PHE A 507 -26.00 -8.06 -8.13
N GLY A 508 -26.83 -8.59 -7.21
CA GLY A 508 -26.82 -9.99 -6.78
C GLY A 508 -25.74 -10.23 -5.70
N ARG A 509 -25.86 -11.34 -4.98
CA ARG A 509 -24.87 -11.75 -3.97
C ARG A 509 -23.92 -12.79 -4.54
N ASN A 510 -22.63 -12.57 -4.40
CA ASN A 510 -21.61 -13.59 -4.61
C ASN A 510 -21.27 -14.21 -3.25
N PHE A 511 -21.86 -15.38 -2.94
CA PHE A 511 -21.37 -16.17 -1.82
C PHE A 511 -19.94 -16.57 -2.11
N PHE A 512 -19.02 -16.31 -1.18
CA PHE A 512 -17.61 -16.55 -1.37
C PHE A 512 -16.96 -16.97 -0.06
N SER A 513 -16.05 -17.93 -0.14
CA SER A 513 -15.20 -18.32 0.99
C SER A 513 -13.86 -18.85 0.50
N ARG A 514 -12.81 -18.57 1.29
CA ARG A 514 -11.46 -19.11 1.11
C ARG A 514 -11.14 -20.06 2.24
N TYR A 515 -10.55 -21.19 1.89
CA TYR A 515 -10.09 -22.22 2.82
C TYR A 515 -8.59 -22.40 2.67
N ASP A 516 -7.82 -22.07 3.70
CA ASP A 516 -6.38 -22.23 3.73
C ASP A 516 -6.01 -23.52 4.47
N TYR A 517 -5.30 -24.41 3.81
CA TYR A 517 -4.71 -25.62 4.38
C TYR A 517 -3.21 -25.40 4.46
N GLU A 518 -2.76 -24.96 5.62
CA GLU A 518 -1.37 -24.55 5.86
C GLU A 518 -0.50 -25.73 6.24
N GLU A 519 0.84 -25.54 6.15
CA GLU A 519 1.85 -26.55 6.50
C GLU A 519 1.64 -27.90 5.81
N CYS A 520 1.15 -27.91 4.58
CA CYS A 520 1.09 -29.10 3.76
C CYS A 520 2.49 -29.52 3.32
N GLU A 521 2.71 -30.83 3.22
CA GLU A 521 3.93 -31.35 2.63
C GLU A 521 3.96 -30.98 1.13
N SER A 522 5.03 -30.30 0.70
CA SER A 522 5.13 -29.71 -0.64
C SER A 522 4.99 -30.74 -1.77
N THR A 523 5.49 -31.96 -1.58
CA THR A 523 5.38 -33.04 -2.57
C THR A 523 3.93 -33.48 -2.76
N GLY A 524 3.18 -33.62 -1.66
CA GLY A 524 1.75 -33.95 -1.69
C GLY A 524 0.92 -32.86 -2.34
N ALA A 525 1.15 -31.61 -1.95
CA ALA A 525 0.46 -30.46 -2.52
C ALA A 525 0.71 -30.33 -4.04
N ASN A 526 1.95 -30.54 -4.50
CA ASN A 526 2.26 -30.54 -5.92
C ASN A 526 1.59 -31.68 -6.69
N LYS A 527 1.54 -32.90 -6.11
CA LYS A 527 0.82 -34.01 -6.71
C LYS A 527 -0.69 -33.76 -6.85
N MET A 528 -1.29 -33.07 -5.89
CA MET A 528 -2.68 -32.62 -5.98
C MET A 528 -2.88 -31.67 -7.17
N VAL A 529 -2.00 -30.70 -7.36
CA VAL A 529 -2.09 -29.76 -8.50
C VAL A 529 -1.93 -30.51 -9.83
N GLU A 530 -0.99 -31.45 -9.94
CA GLU A 530 -0.82 -32.26 -11.15
C GLU A 530 -2.06 -33.15 -11.41
N HIS A 531 -2.68 -33.70 -10.38
CA HIS A 531 -3.95 -34.39 -10.49
C HIS A 531 -5.06 -33.50 -11.06
N LEU A 532 -5.20 -32.28 -10.55
CA LEU A 532 -6.15 -31.31 -11.05
C LEU A 532 -5.85 -30.87 -12.51
N ARG A 533 -4.59 -30.73 -12.90
CA ARG A 533 -4.17 -30.51 -14.29
C ARG A 533 -4.59 -31.67 -15.20
N GLY A 534 -4.50 -32.90 -14.73
CA GLY A 534 -5.01 -34.09 -15.44
C GLY A 534 -6.52 -34.02 -15.67
N ILE A 535 -7.27 -33.52 -14.66
CA ILE A 535 -8.73 -33.36 -14.81
C ILE A 535 -9.04 -32.26 -15.85
N ILE A 536 -8.41 -31.07 -15.78
CA ILE A 536 -8.67 -30.03 -16.77
C ILE A 536 -8.35 -30.49 -18.19
N SER A 537 -7.27 -31.24 -18.40
CA SER A 537 -6.87 -31.76 -19.73
C SER A 537 -7.91 -32.68 -20.34
N SER A 538 -8.69 -33.37 -19.50
CA SER A 538 -9.77 -34.32 -19.94
C SER A 538 -11.15 -33.67 -19.93
N SER A 539 -11.34 -32.52 -19.31
CA SER A 539 -12.63 -31.83 -19.19
C SER A 539 -12.91 -30.96 -20.42
N LYS A 540 -14.19 -30.90 -20.80
CA LYS A 540 -14.64 -30.01 -21.90
C LYS A 540 -15.79 -29.13 -21.43
N PRO A 541 -15.98 -27.95 -22.00
CA PRO A 541 -17.20 -27.17 -21.78
C PRO A 541 -18.44 -28.08 -22.00
N GLY A 542 -19.43 -27.96 -21.08
CA GLY A 542 -20.61 -28.85 -21.06
C GLY A 542 -20.45 -30.09 -20.21
N THR A 543 -19.25 -30.43 -19.71
CA THR A 543 -19.08 -31.54 -18.73
C THR A 543 -19.87 -31.19 -17.46
N THR A 544 -20.61 -32.19 -16.93
CA THR A 544 -21.43 -32.03 -15.73
C THR A 544 -20.72 -32.61 -14.50
N TYR A 545 -20.64 -31.84 -13.43
CA TYR A 545 -20.14 -32.23 -12.12
C TYR A 545 -21.26 -32.03 -11.09
N GLY A 546 -21.98 -33.12 -10.75
CA GLY A 546 -23.19 -32.98 -9.93
C GLY A 546 -24.22 -32.09 -10.60
N ASN A 547 -24.62 -31.01 -9.93
CA ASN A 547 -25.57 -30.02 -10.44
C ASN A 547 -24.90 -28.89 -11.26
N TYR A 548 -23.59 -28.92 -11.43
CA TYR A 548 -22.85 -27.82 -12.07
C TYR A 548 -22.37 -28.25 -13.46
N THR A 549 -22.63 -27.41 -14.46
CA THR A 549 -22.17 -27.60 -15.83
C THR A 549 -20.95 -26.74 -16.09
N LEU A 550 -19.83 -27.35 -16.49
CA LEU A 550 -18.58 -26.70 -16.73
C LEU A 550 -18.68 -25.73 -17.92
N HIS A 551 -18.27 -24.48 -17.72
CA HIS A 551 -18.05 -23.49 -18.77
C HIS A 551 -16.58 -23.49 -19.21
N LEU A 552 -15.65 -23.45 -18.24
CA LEU A 552 -14.21 -23.39 -18.47
C LEU A 552 -13.46 -24.13 -17.36
N ALA A 553 -12.44 -24.91 -17.72
CA ALA A 553 -11.42 -25.38 -16.77
C ALA A 553 -10.04 -25.09 -17.34
N ASP A 554 -9.21 -24.38 -16.59
CA ASP A 554 -7.87 -23.98 -17.02
C ASP A 554 -6.88 -23.83 -15.86
N ASP A 555 -5.60 -23.77 -16.22
CA ASP A 555 -4.54 -23.27 -15.35
C ASP A 555 -4.28 -21.82 -15.75
N PHE A 556 -4.74 -20.86 -14.95
CA PHE A 556 -4.84 -19.46 -15.31
C PHE A 556 -3.50 -18.89 -15.77
N MET A 557 -3.54 -18.26 -16.91
CA MET A 557 -2.42 -17.54 -17.51
C MET A 557 -2.85 -16.09 -17.78
N TYR A 558 -1.96 -15.16 -17.54
CA TYR A 558 -2.19 -13.73 -17.76
C TYR A 558 -1.11 -13.14 -18.65
N THR A 559 -1.52 -12.38 -19.65
CA THR A 559 -0.64 -11.53 -20.44
C THR A 559 -0.94 -10.09 -20.06
N ASP A 560 0.05 -9.37 -19.52
CA ASP A 560 -0.12 -7.98 -19.11
C ASP A 560 -0.36 -7.09 -20.33
N PRO A 561 -1.48 -6.33 -20.40
CA PRO A 561 -1.81 -5.50 -21.56
C PRO A 561 -0.97 -4.20 -21.64
N VAL A 562 -0.05 -3.97 -20.71
CA VAL A 562 0.80 -2.78 -20.64
C VAL A 562 2.21 -3.09 -21.14
N ASP A 563 2.85 -4.13 -20.59
CA ASP A 563 4.24 -4.47 -20.91
C ASP A 563 4.40 -5.79 -21.70
N GLY A 564 3.29 -6.54 -21.90
CA GLY A 564 3.30 -7.80 -22.65
C GLY A 564 3.90 -8.97 -21.86
N SER A 565 4.26 -8.79 -20.58
CA SER A 565 4.78 -9.88 -19.74
C SER A 565 3.75 -10.97 -19.53
N VAL A 566 4.19 -12.23 -19.43
CA VAL A 566 3.32 -13.39 -19.31
C VAL A 566 3.55 -14.10 -18.00
N ALA A 567 2.49 -14.20 -17.17
CA ALA A 567 2.48 -14.97 -15.94
C ALA A 567 1.65 -16.26 -16.13
N THR A 568 2.30 -17.42 -16.03
CA THR A 568 1.67 -18.74 -16.20
C THR A 568 1.46 -19.45 -14.87
N LYS A 569 0.61 -20.48 -14.86
CA LYS A 569 0.37 -21.35 -13.69
C LYS A 569 -0.06 -20.58 -12.44
N GLN A 570 -0.96 -19.60 -12.61
CA GLN A 570 -1.41 -18.73 -11.54
C GLN A 570 -2.53 -19.31 -10.68
N GLY A 571 -3.08 -20.46 -11.05
CA GLY A 571 -4.08 -21.21 -10.31
C GLY A 571 -4.98 -22.02 -11.21
N ILE A 572 -5.44 -23.15 -10.68
CA ILE A 572 -6.38 -24.06 -11.36
C ILE A 572 -7.79 -23.53 -11.16
N ARG A 573 -8.54 -23.33 -12.25
CA ARG A 573 -9.92 -22.83 -12.21
C ARG A 573 -10.90 -23.83 -12.82
N PHE A 574 -12.05 -23.97 -12.15
CA PHE A 574 -13.27 -24.57 -12.70
C PHE A 574 -14.35 -23.49 -12.63
N ILE A 575 -14.81 -23.03 -13.78
CA ILE A 575 -15.85 -22.00 -13.92
C ILE A 575 -17.08 -22.66 -14.51
N PHE A 576 -18.24 -22.52 -13.85
CA PHE A 576 -19.49 -23.13 -14.26
C PHE A 576 -20.40 -22.15 -14.98
N THR A 577 -21.40 -22.69 -15.70
CA THR A 577 -22.31 -21.89 -16.54
C THR A 577 -23.23 -20.96 -15.75
N ASP A 578 -23.47 -21.26 -14.48
CA ASP A 578 -24.23 -20.41 -13.55
C ASP A 578 -23.40 -19.29 -12.92
N GLY A 579 -22.10 -19.21 -13.28
CA GLY A 579 -21.14 -18.25 -12.73
C GLY A 579 -20.46 -18.72 -11.44
N SER A 580 -20.76 -19.91 -10.93
CA SER A 580 -20.03 -20.51 -9.81
C SER A 580 -18.60 -20.82 -10.18
N ARG A 581 -17.67 -20.74 -9.22
CA ARG A 581 -16.25 -21.01 -9.44
C ARG A 581 -15.64 -21.83 -8.31
N ILE A 582 -14.72 -22.71 -8.67
CA ILE A 582 -13.79 -23.38 -7.75
C ILE A 582 -12.39 -23.08 -8.23
N ILE A 583 -11.53 -22.59 -7.33
CA ILE A 583 -10.14 -22.21 -7.65
C ILE A 583 -9.20 -22.86 -6.64
N PHE A 584 -8.11 -23.44 -7.12
CA PHE A 584 -7.03 -23.97 -6.30
C PHE A 584 -5.73 -23.22 -6.58
N ARG A 585 -5.02 -22.81 -5.53
CA ARG A 585 -3.70 -22.22 -5.63
C ARG A 585 -2.76 -22.85 -4.61
N LEU A 586 -1.49 -22.96 -4.98
CA LEU A 586 -0.42 -23.20 -4.02
C LEU A 586 0.22 -21.86 -3.67
N SER A 587 0.30 -21.56 -2.39
CA SER A 587 1.05 -20.42 -1.86
C SER A 587 2.21 -20.96 -1.03
N GLY A 588 3.42 -20.46 -1.32
CA GLY A 588 4.58 -20.69 -0.46
C GLY A 588 4.83 -19.43 0.36
N THR A 589 4.65 -19.48 1.68
CA THR A 589 5.02 -18.36 2.57
C THR A 589 6.52 -18.30 2.85
N GLY A 590 7.29 -19.23 2.30
CA GLY A 590 8.77 -19.24 2.32
C GLY A 590 9.40 -19.79 3.59
N SER A 591 8.67 -19.98 4.70
CA SER A 591 9.26 -20.40 5.98
C SER A 591 8.86 -21.79 6.48
N ALA A 592 7.68 -22.31 6.11
CA ALA A 592 7.21 -23.62 6.57
C ALA A 592 6.17 -24.22 5.61
N GLY A 593 6.56 -25.28 4.85
CA GLY A 593 5.66 -26.06 4.04
C GLY A 593 4.94 -25.28 2.90
N ALA A 594 4.02 -25.95 2.22
CA ALA A 594 3.13 -25.37 1.24
C ALA A 594 1.77 -25.05 1.87
N THR A 595 1.10 -23.97 1.43
CA THR A 595 -0.30 -23.70 1.74
C THR A 595 -1.13 -23.97 0.50
N VAL A 596 -2.07 -24.90 0.62
CA VAL A 596 -3.13 -25.11 -0.39
C VAL A 596 -4.26 -24.14 -0.08
N ARG A 597 -4.61 -23.31 -1.04
CA ARG A 597 -5.76 -22.39 -0.97
C ARG A 597 -6.85 -22.83 -1.91
N LEU A 598 -8.02 -23.09 -1.33
CA LEU A 598 -9.25 -23.39 -2.05
C LEU A 598 -10.16 -22.15 -1.94
N TYR A 599 -10.62 -21.65 -3.08
CA TYR A 599 -11.61 -20.59 -3.17
C TYR A 599 -12.87 -21.13 -3.82
N VAL A 600 -14.00 -20.83 -3.22
CA VAL A 600 -15.31 -21.29 -3.68
C VAL A 600 -16.25 -20.10 -3.78
N GLU A 601 -16.93 -19.99 -4.90
CA GLU A 601 -17.86 -18.90 -5.18
C GLU A 601 -19.13 -19.39 -5.84
N GLN A 602 -20.29 -18.86 -5.38
CA GLN A 602 -21.58 -19.07 -6.00
C GLN A 602 -22.33 -17.74 -6.14
N TYR A 603 -22.79 -17.45 -7.35
CA TYR A 603 -23.61 -16.28 -7.61
C TYR A 603 -25.09 -16.57 -7.38
N GLU A 604 -25.79 -15.67 -6.66
CA GLU A 604 -27.22 -15.73 -6.37
C GLU A 604 -27.89 -14.42 -6.79
N PRO A 605 -28.73 -14.44 -7.85
CA PRO A 605 -29.48 -13.27 -8.29
C PRO A 605 -30.74 -12.99 -7.46
N GLU A 606 -31.31 -14.00 -6.77
CA GLU A 606 -32.60 -13.89 -6.08
C GLU A 606 -32.42 -13.24 -4.70
N VAL A 607 -32.99 -12.04 -4.52
CA VAL A 607 -32.91 -11.26 -3.29
C VAL A 607 -33.40 -12.05 -2.05
N SER A 608 -34.42 -12.89 -2.21
CA SER A 608 -34.95 -13.72 -1.12
C SER A 608 -33.94 -14.70 -0.52
N LYS A 609 -32.89 -15.05 -1.27
CA LYS A 609 -31.83 -15.97 -0.85
C LYS A 609 -30.58 -15.28 -0.36
N HIS A 610 -30.48 -13.95 -0.48
CA HIS A 610 -29.29 -13.21 -0.05
C HIS A 610 -29.02 -13.29 1.46
N GLY A 611 -30.01 -13.65 2.27
CA GLY A 611 -29.87 -13.82 3.72
C GLY A 611 -29.34 -15.18 4.17
N LEU A 612 -29.08 -16.11 3.25
CA LEU A 612 -28.52 -17.43 3.60
C LEU A 612 -27.13 -17.31 4.20
N ASP A 613 -26.79 -18.26 5.07
CA ASP A 613 -25.42 -18.44 5.53
C ASP A 613 -24.51 -18.85 4.36
N ALA A 614 -23.30 -18.26 4.30
CA ALA A 614 -22.37 -18.49 3.19
C ALA A 614 -21.87 -19.94 3.15
N GLN A 615 -21.62 -20.55 4.32
CA GLN A 615 -21.13 -21.93 4.38
C GLN A 615 -22.22 -22.93 3.96
N GLU A 616 -23.49 -22.65 4.29
CA GLU A 616 -24.62 -23.47 3.84
C GLU A 616 -24.83 -23.34 2.32
N ALA A 617 -24.81 -22.11 1.79
CA ALA A 617 -24.97 -21.87 0.36
C ALA A 617 -23.84 -22.50 -0.48
N LEU A 618 -22.61 -22.43 0.00
CA LEU A 618 -21.43 -22.94 -0.69
C LEU A 618 -21.20 -24.46 -0.51
N LYS A 619 -21.88 -25.10 0.43
CA LYS A 619 -21.63 -26.51 0.79
C LYS A 619 -21.58 -27.45 -0.43
N PRO A 620 -22.52 -27.41 -1.39
CA PRO A 620 -22.45 -28.31 -2.55
C PRO A 620 -21.18 -28.12 -3.40
N LEU A 621 -20.70 -26.88 -3.56
CA LEU A 621 -19.47 -26.56 -4.28
C LEU A 621 -18.21 -26.96 -3.49
N ILE A 622 -18.23 -26.80 -2.16
CA ILE A 622 -17.15 -27.25 -1.28
C ILE A 622 -16.98 -28.76 -1.38
N ASP A 623 -18.09 -29.50 -1.26
CA ASP A 623 -18.08 -30.95 -1.37
C ASP A 623 -17.55 -31.43 -2.76
N LEU A 624 -17.94 -30.73 -3.83
CA LEU A 624 -17.41 -30.95 -5.17
C LEU A 624 -15.90 -30.64 -5.26
N ALA A 625 -15.47 -29.53 -4.72
CA ALA A 625 -14.05 -29.12 -4.74
C ALA A 625 -13.15 -30.15 -4.03
N LEU A 626 -13.56 -30.59 -2.84
CA LEU A 626 -12.84 -31.62 -2.08
C LEU A 626 -12.80 -32.96 -2.81
N SER A 627 -13.91 -33.36 -3.46
CA SER A 627 -13.99 -34.58 -4.29
C SER A 627 -13.07 -34.51 -5.51
N LEU A 628 -13.06 -33.38 -6.23
CA LEU A 628 -12.20 -33.17 -7.40
C LEU A 628 -10.71 -33.16 -7.02
N SER A 629 -10.35 -32.44 -5.99
CA SER A 629 -8.94 -32.25 -5.61
C SER A 629 -8.34 -33.46 -4.90
N LYS A 630 -9.16 -34.30 -4.25
CA LYS A 630 -8.69 -35.34 -3.33
C LYS A 630 -7.69 -34.78 -2.30
N LEU A 631 -7.97 -33.57 -1.78
CA LEU A 631 -7.07 -32.80 -0.96
C LEU A 631 -6.55 -33.59 0.24
N GLU A 632 -7.43 -34.24 0.98
CA GLU A 632 -7.07 -35.11 2.12
C GLU A 632 -6.09 -36.20 1.72
N HIS A 633 -6.36 -36.91 0.61
CA HIS A 633 -5.51 -37.99 0.12
C HIS A 633 -4.08 -37.55 -0.19
N PHE A 634 -3.93 -36.35 -0.78
CA PHE A 634 -2.60 -35.85 -1.18
C PHE A 634 -1.85 -35.13 -0.07
N THR A 635 -2.58 -34.43 0.82
CA THR A 635 -1.95 -33.55 1.84
C THR A 635 -2.04 -34.06 3.26
N GLY A 636 -2.92 -35.04 3.53
CA GLY A 636 -3.24 -35.54 4.86
C GLY A 636 -4.05 -34.54 5.72
N ARG A 637 -4.44 -33.38 5.16
CA ARG A 637 -5.22 -32.37 5.88
C ARG A 637 -6.72 -32.64 5.72
N THR A 638 -7.41 -32.81 6.82
CA THR A 638 -8.87 -33.09 6.86
C THR A 638 -9.70 -31.83 7.06
N LYS A 639 -9.09 -30.76 7.59
CA LYS A 639 -9.75 -29.48 7.87
C LYS A 639 -8.84 -28.32 7.47
N PRO A 640 -9.41 -27.19 7.03
CA PRO A 640 -8.65 -25.97 6.81
C PRO A 640 -8.13 -25.41 8.14
N THR A 641 -7.01 -24.67 8.08
CA THR A 641 -6.44 -23.94 9.19
C THR A 641 -7.18 -22.63 9.40
N VAL A 642 -7.53 -21.96 8.29
CA VAL A 642 -8.27 -20.69 8.26
C VAL A 642 -9.39 -20.75 7.26
N ILE A 643 -10.54 -20.19 7.61
CA ILE A 643 -11.69 -19.95 6.73
C ILE A 643 -11.97 -18.45 6.72
N THR A 644 -12.06 -17.83 5.53
CA THR A 644 -12.39 -16.41 5.36
C THR A 644 -13.43 -16.22 4.27
#